data_7ef52b115d4c56a323b3339519447b8f
#
_entry.id   7ef52b115d4c56a323b3339519447b8f
#
_cell.length_a   1.000
_cell.length_b   1.000
_cell.length_c   1.000
_cell.angle_alpha   90.00
_cell.angle_beta   90.00
_cell.angle_gamma   90.00
#
_symmetry.space_group_name_H-M   'P 1'
#
loop_
_entity.id
_entity.type
_entity.pdbx_description
1 polymer ?
#
loop_
_entity_poly.entity_id
_entity_poly.type
_entity_poly.pdbx_seq_one_letter_code
_entity_poly.pdbx_strand_id
1 'polypeptide(L)'
;MEMTSAFTLNVRLDNIAVITIDVPGEKMNTLKAEFASQVRAIIKQLRENKELRGVVFVSAKPDNFIAGADINMIGNCKTAQEAEALARQGQQLMAEIHALPIQVIAAIHGACLGGGLELALACHGRVCTDDPKTVLGLPEVQLGLLPGSGGTQRLPRLIGVSTALEMILTGKQLRAKQALKLGLVDDVVPHSILLEVAVELAKKDRPSSRPLPVRERILAGPLGRALLFKMVGKKTEHKTQGNYPATERILEVVETGLAQGTSSGYDAEARAFGELAMTPQSQALRSIFFASTDVKKDPGSDAPPAPLNSVGILGGGLMGGGIAYVTACKAGLPVRIKDINPQGINHALKYSWDQLEGKVRRRHLKASERDKQLALISGTTDYRGFAHRDLIIEAVFENLELKQQMVAEVEQNCAAHTIFASNTSSLPIGDIAAHATRPEQVIGLHFFSPVEKMPLVEIIPHAGTSAQTIATTVKLAKKQGKTPIVVRDKAGFYVNRILAPYINEAIRMLTQGERVEHIDAALVKFGFPVGPIQLLDEVGIDTGTKIIPVLEAAYGERFSAPANVVSSILNDDRKGRKNGRGFYLYGQKGRKSKKQVDPAIYPLIGTQGQGRISAPQVAERCVMLMLNEAVRCVDEQVIRSVRDGDIGAVFGIGFPPFLGGPFRYIDSLGAGEVVAIMQRLATQYGSRFTPCERLVEMGARGESFWKTTATDLQ
;
A
#
# COMPACT_ATOMS: atom_id res chain seq x y z
N MET A 1 -16.03 -36.46 -0.77
CA MET A 1 -14.67 -35.95 -1.01
C MET A 1 -13.94 -36.01 0.31
N GLU A 2 -12.94 -36.87 0.44
CA GLU A 2 -12.03 -36.83 1.59
C GLU A 2 -11.38 -35.45 1.61
N MET A 3 -11.61 -34.69 2.68
CA MET A 3 -10.92 -33.41 2.86
C MET A 3 -9.43 -33.72 3.03
N THR A 4 -8.64 -33.37 2.02
CA THR A 4 -7.18 -33.45 2.11
C THR A 4 -6.71 -32.61 3.29
N SER A 5 -6.04 -33.23 4.26
CA SER A 5 -5.62 -32.58 5.49
C SER A 5 -4.56 -31.50 5.20
N ALA A 6 -4.76 -30.30 5.75
CA ALA A 6 -3.77 -29.24 5.70
C ALA A 6 -2.62 -29.42 6.73
N PHE A 7 -2.79 -30.37 7.66
CA PHE A 7 -1.80 -30.67 8.70
C PHE A 7 -1.50 -32.17 8.69
N THR A 8 -0.23 -32.53 8.58
CA THR A 8 0.24 -33.91 8.62
C THR A 8 1.14 -34.11 9.83
N LEU A 9 0.83 -35.14 10.63
CA LEU A 9 1.63 -35.54 11.78
C LEU A 9 2.55 -36.69 11.40
N ASN A 10 3.85 -36.54 11.64
CA ASN A 10 4.86 -37.58 11.54
C ASN A 10 5.69 -37.65 12.82
N VAL A 11 5.82 -38.83 13.40
CA VAL A 11 6.67 -39.06 14.58
C VAL A 11 8.01 -39.63 14.12
N ARG A 12 9.09 -38.93 14.42
CA ARG A 12 10.47 -39.32 14.10
C ARG A 12 10.95 -40.46 15.04
N LEU A 13 12.03 -41.11 14.64
CA LEU A 13 12.66 -42.17 15.44
C LEU A 13 13.17 -41.71 16.79
N ASP A 14 13.43 -40.41 16.94
CA ASP A 14 13.87 -39.78 18.19
C ASP A 14 12.71 -39.26 19.06
N ASN A 15 11.48 -39.74 18.78
CA ASN A 15 10.25 -39.39 19.50
C ASN A 15 9.88 -37.90 19.43
N ILE A 16 10.29 -37.20 18.37
CA ILE A 16 9.83 -35.84 18.08
C ILE A 16 8.70 -35.90 17.06
N ALA A 17 7.57 -35.30 17.41
CA ALA A 17 6.44 -35.14 16.51
C ALA A 17 6.67 -33.93 15.59
N VAL A 18 6.62 -34.13 14.28
CA VAL A 18 6.72 -33.08 13.29
C VAL A 18 5.32 -32.86 12.67
N ILE A 19 4.77 -31.68 12.83
CA ILE A 19 3.50 -31.25 12.23
C ILE A 19 3.83 -30.40 11.02
N THR A 20 3.61 -30.97 9.85
CA THR A 20 3.82 -30.27 8.56
C THR A 20 2.55 -29.58 8.13
N ILE A 21 2.65 -28.28 7.80
CA ILE A 21 1.55 -27.43 7.36
C ILE A 21 1.63 -27.28 5.84
N ASP A 22 0.61 -27.74 5.13
CA ASP A 22 0.51 -27.66 3.66
C ASP A 22 -0.94 -27.53 3.23
N VAL A 23 -1.43 -26.31 3.07
CA VAL A 23 -2.80 -26.07 2.60
C VAL A 23 -2.91 -26.50 1.12
N PRO A 24 -3.74 -27.51 0.82
CA PRO A 24 -3.83 -28.06 -0.52
C PRO A 24 -4.33 -27.04 -1.53
N GLY A 25 -3.69 -27.00 -2.73
CA GLY A 25 -4.09 -26.11 -3.83
C GLY A 25 -3.76 -24.63 -3.64
N GLU A 26 -3.25 -24.23 -2.47
CA GLU A 26 -2.87 -22.84 -2.21
C GLU A 26 -1.35 -22.63 -2.32
N LYS A 27 -0.97 -21.48 -2.85
CA LYS A 27 0.44 -21.08 -2.94
C LYS A 27 1.07 -20.77 -1.58
N MET A 28 0.26 -20.34 -0.64
CA MET A 28 0.66 -19.98 0.72
C MET A 28 -0.25 -20.66 1.74
N ASN A 29 0.26 -20.95 2.92
CA ASN A 29 -0.56 -21.41 4.02
C ASN A 29 -1.34 -20.24 4.62
N THR A 30 -2.66 -20.39 4.72
CA THR A 30 -3.56 -19.51 5.46
C THR A 30 -4.37 -20.33 6.47
N LEU A 31 -4.65 -19.78 7.65
CA LEU A 31 -5.44 -20.47 8.66
C LEU A 31 -6.92 -20.31 8.35
N LYS A 32 -7.63 -21.43 8.21
CA LYS A 32 -9.08 -21.48 8.01
C LYS A 32 -9.77 -22.04 9.25
N ALA A 33 -11.02 -21.61 9.51
CA ALA A 33 -11.79 -22.07 10.68
C ALA A 33 -11.95 -23.61 10.69
N GLU A 34 -12.12 -24.23 9.53
CA GLU A 34 -12.24 -25.69 9.36
C GLU A 34 -10.99 -26.47 9.83
N PHE A 35 -9.82 -25.83 9.87
CA PHE A 35 -8.60 -26.48 10.31
C PHE A 35 -8.53 -26.68 11.83
N ALA A 36 -9.35 -25.98 12.60
CA ALA A 36 -9.36 -26.12 14.05
C ALA A 36 -9.67 -27.57 14.49
N SER A 37 -10.54 -28.27 13.80
CA SER A 37 -10.85 -29.68 14.07
C SER A 37 -9.66 -30.59 13.81
N GLN A 38 -8.92 -30.36 12.70
CA GLN A 38 -7.73 -31.14 12.34
C GLN A 38 -6.62 -30.95 13.40
N VAL A 39 -6.35 -29.71 13.78
CA VAL A 39 -5.33 -29.40 14.79
C VAL A 39 -5.71 -29.99 16.15
N ARG A 40 -6.98 -29.94 16.56
CA ARG A 40 -7.46 -30.59 17.80
C ARG A 40 -7.30 -32.11 17.78
N ALA A 41 -7.58 -32.74 16.65
CA ALA A 41 -7.36 -34.18 16.50
C ALA A 41 -5.87 -34.55 16.68
N ILE A 42 -4.96 -33.73 16.12
CA ILE A 42 -3.51 -33.88 16.32
C ILE A 42 -3.14 -33.63 17.79
N ILE A 43 -3.62 -32.58 18.41
CA ILE A 43 -3.37 -32.27 19.84
C ILE A 43 -3.79 -33.46 20.75
N LYS A 44 -4.93 -34.10 20.42
CA LYS A 44 -5.38 -35.30 21.13
C LYS A 44 -4.36 -36.42 20.99
N GLN A 45 -3.90 -36.76 19.78
CA GLN A 45 -2.88 -37.78 19.54
C GLN A 45 -1.57 -37.47 20.28
N LEU A 46 -1.13 -36.18 20.30
CA LEU A 46 0.06 -35.77 21.00
C LEU A 46 -0.05 -35.97 22.53
N ARG A 47 -1.24 -35.75 23.10
CA ARG A 47 -1.48 -36.00 24.57
C ARG A 47 -1.55 -37.45 24.93
N GLU A 48 -2.03 -38.30 24.03
CA GLU A 48 -2.16 -39.75 24.23
C GLU A 48 -0.80 -40.48 24.12
N ASN A 49 0.10 -39.98 23.26
CA ASN A 49 1.43 -40.58 23.10
C ASN A 49 2.41 -40.07 24.15
N LYS A 50 2.63 -40.89 25.17
CA LYS A 50 3.52 -40.56 26.32
C LYS A 50 5.03 -40.68 26.04
N GLU A 51 5.40 -41.26 24.88
CA GLU A 51 6.80 -41.38 24.47
C GLU A 51 7.32 -40.12 23.78
N LEU A 52 6.44 -39.19 23.38
CA LEU A 52 6.84 -37.97 22.72
C LEU A 52 7.67 -37.06 23.66
N ARG A 53 8.78 -36.61 23.13
CA ARG A 53 9.72 -35.71 23.81
C ARG A 53 9.52 -34.22 23.39
N GLY A 54 8.90 -33.96 22.26
CA GLY A 54 8.67 -32.63 21.77
C GLY A 54 7.87 -32.60 20.47
N VAL A 55 7.47 -31.40 20.06
CA VAL A 55 6.68 -31.14 18.85
C VAL A 55 7.33 -30.01 18.04
N VAL A 56 7.37 -30.14 16.73
CA VAL A 56 7.81 -29.09 15.80
C VAL A 56 6.73 -28.81 14.78
N PHE A 57 6.31 -27.55 14.66
CA PHE A 57 5.51 -27.06 13.53
C PHE A 57 6.44 -26.56 12.43
N VAL A 58 6.24 -27.03 11.20
CA VAL A 58 7.01 -26.64 10.01
C VAL A 58 6.08 -26.49 8.80
N SER A 59 6.40 -25.63 7.86
CA SER A 59 5.65 -25.49 6.61
C SER A 59 6.30 -26.27 5.48
N ALA A 60 5.49 -26.87 4.61
CA ALA A 60 5.95 -27.47 3.35
C ALA A 60 6.01 -26.45 2.19
N LYS A 61 5.44 -25.25 2.35
CA LYS A 61 5.51 -24.21 1.32
C LYS A 61 6.92 -23.61 1.24
N PRO A 62 7.43 -23.25 0.05
CA PRO A 62 8.82 -22.81 -0.10
C PRO A 62 9.11 -21.42 0.51
N ASP A 63 8.11 -20.54 0.58
CA ASP A 63 8.31 -19.12 0.84
C ASP A 63 7.52 -18.59 2.03
N ASN A 64 6.77 -19.43 2.77
CA ASN A 64 6.04 -18.97 3.94
C ASN A 64 5.84 -20.06 4.98
N PHE A 65 5.77 -19.64 6.24
CA PHE A 65 5.30 -20.46 7.34
C PHE A 65 3.77 -20.46 7.35
N ILE A 66 3.16 -19.33 7.70
CA ILE A 66 1.73 -19.05 7.57
C ILE A 66 1.55 -17.56 7.31
N ALA A 67 0.82 -17.21 6.24
CA ALA A 67 0.63 -15.82 5.80
C ALA A 67 -0.51 -15.07 6.52
N GLY A 68 -1.13 -15.69 7.52
CA GLY A 68 -2.25 -15.14 8.30
C GLY A 68 -3.47 -16.03 8.30
N ALA A 69 -4.59 -15.52 8.83
CA ALA A 69 -5.90 -16.15 8.72
C ALA A 69 -6.53 -15.82 7.35
N ASP A 70 -7.43 -16.69 6.89
CA ASP A 70 -8.23 -16.42 5.70
C ASP A 70 -9.22 -15.28 5.99
N ILE A 71 -9.03 -14.15 5.32
CA ILE A 71 -9.82 -12.93 5.52
C ILE A 71 -11.28 -13.14 5.07
N ASN A 72 -11.54 -14.09 4.17
CA ASN A 72 -12.89 -14.41 3.73
C ASN A 72 -13.77 -14.89 4.89
N MET A 73 -13.21 -15.59 5.87
CA MET A 73 -13.96 -15.99 7.08
C MET A 73 -14.58 -14.80 7.80
N ILE A 74 -13.84 -13.69 7.87
CA ILE A 74 -14.34 -12.47 8.51
C ILE A 74 -15.39 -11.81 7.63
N GLY A 75 -15.21 -11.85 6.31
CA GLY A 75 -16.20 -11.35 5.33
C GLY A 75 -17.54 -12.06 5.40
N ASN A 76 -17.55 -13.33 5.76
CA ASN A 76 -18.76 -14.16 5.89
C ASN A 76 -19.55 -13.92 7.19
N CYS A 77 -18.93 -13.31 8.21
CA CYS A 77 -19.62 -12.96 9.45
C CYS A 77 -20.64 -11.84 9.21
N LYS A 78 -21.85 -12.04 9.68
CA LYS A 78 -22.95 -11.07 9.58
C LYS A 78 -23.13 -10.23 10.84
N THR A 79 -22.61 -10.69 11.97
CA THR A 79 -22.74 -10.04 13.27
C THR A 79 -21.39 -9.97 13.99
N ALA A 80 -21.27 -9.01 14.92
CA ALA A 80 -20.09 -8.91 15.77
C ALA A 80 -19.86 -10.17 16.61
N GLN A 81 -20.93 -10.81 17.04
CA GLN A 81 -20.89 -12.04 17.83
C GLN A 81 -20.32 -13.22 17.05
N GLU A 82 -20.64 -13.34 15.76
CA GLU A 82 -20.05 -14.38 14.90
C GLU A 82 -18.54 -14.18 14.74
N ALA A 83 -18.10 -12.94 14.51
CA ALA A 83 -16.67 -12.62 14.40
C ALA A 83 -15.94 -12.76 15.75
N GLU A 84 -16.57 -12.39 16.87
CA GLU A 84 -16.07 -12.65 18.22
C GLU A 84 -15.91 -14.16 18.49
N ALA A 85 -16.87 -14.97 18.07
CA ALA A 85 -16.79 -16.43 18.21
C ALA A 85 -15.59 -17.02 17.46
N LEU A 86 -15.28 -16.52 16.26
CA LEU A 86 -14.06 -16.91 15.52
C LEU A 86 -12.78 -16.57 16.30
N ALA A 87 -12.69 -15.37 16.88
CA ALA A 87 -11.55 -14.98 17.68
C ALA A 87 -11.39 -15.88 18.92
N ARG A 88 -12.50 -16.17 19.63
CA ARG A 88 -12.48 -17.07 20.81
C ARG A 88 -12.04 -18.49 20.45
N GLN A 89 -12.50 -19.01 19.31
CA GLN A 89 -12.03 -20.33 18.81
C GLN A 89 -10.53 -20.34 18.54
N GLY A 90 -10.01 -19.26 17.92
CA GLY A 90 -8.56 -19.08 17.72
C GLY A 90 -7.79 -19.03 19.04
N GLN A 91 -8.24 -18.20 19.99
CA GLN A 91 -7.63 -18.08 21.32
C GLN A 91 -7.60 -19.43 22.05
N GLN A 92 -8.70 -20.20 22.02
CA GLN A 92 -8.78 -21.50 22.62
C GLN A 92 -7.79 -22.48 22.00
N LEU A 93 -7.72 -22.54 20.67
CA LEU A 93 -6.76 -23.40 19.96
C LEU A 93 -5.30 -23.07 20.34
N MET A 94 -4.95 -21.78 20.38
CA MET A 94 -3.63 -21.33 20.79
C MET A 94 -3.34 -21.65 22.25
N ALA A 95 -4.34 -21.62 23.13
CA ALA A 95 -4.22 -22.04 24.52
C ALA A 95 -4.00 -23.55 24.65
N GLU A 96 -4.71 -24.36 23.85
CA GLU A 96 -4.56 -25.83 23.80
C GLU A 96 -3.15 -26.25 23.37
N ILE A 97 -2.55 -25.56 22.37
CA ILE A 97 -1.17 -25.77 21.92
C ILE A 97 -0.18 -25.39 23.05
N HIS A 98 -0.38 -24.24 23.66
CA HIS A 98 0.49 -23.76 24.75
C HIS A 98 0.45 -24.65 26.00
N ALA A 99 -0.69 -25.30 26.23
CA ALA A 99 -0.90 -26.17 27.38
C ALA A 99 -0.38 -27.61 27.18
N LEU A 100 0.21 -27.92 26.02
CA LEU A 100 0.84 -29.24 25.84
C LEU A 100 1.96 -29.45 26.84
N PRO A 101 2.07 -30.65 27.47
CA PRO A 101 3.07 -30.92 28.54
C PRO A 101 4.50 -31.02 28.00
N ILE A 102 4.67 -31.19 26.69
CA ILE A 102 5.95 -31.33 26.00
C ILE A 102 6.32 -30.03 25.27
N GLN A 103 7.59 -29.88 24.93
CA GLN A 103 8.10 -28.68 24.25
C GLN A 103 7.53 -28.58 22.82
N VAL A 104 6.98 -27.42 22.46
CA VAL A 104 6.45 -27.12 21.13
C VAL A 104 7.27 -26.01 20.49
N ILE A 105 7.82 -26.27 19.32
CA ILE A 105 8.70 -25.34 18.60
C ILE A 105 8.09 -24.97 17.26
N ALA A 106 8.10 -23.70 16.91
CA ALA A 106 7.79 -23.22 15.55
C ALA A 106 9.09 -23.09 14.75
N ALA A 107 9.20 -23.85 13.65
CA ALA A 107 10.29 -23.77 12.68
C ALA A 107 9.83 -22.88 11.50
N ILE A 108 10.25 -21.62 11.51
CA ILE A 108 9.69 -20.55 10.69
C ILE A 108 10.59 -20.26 9.50
N HIS A 109 10.05 -20.33 8.27
CA HIS A 109 10.70 -19.78 7.08
C HIS A 109 9.70 -18.94 6.27
N GLY A 110 10.21 -17.89 5.61
CA GLY A 110 9.37 -16.97 4.85
C GLY A 110 8.41 -16.17 5.73
N ALA A 111 7.21 -15.88 5.22
CA ALA A 111 6.23 -15.06 5.92
C ALA A 111 5.57 -15.79 7.10
N CYS A 112 5.60 -15.17 8.28
CA CYS A 112 4.92 -15.59 9.51
C CYS A 112 4.11 -14.39 10.04
N LEU A 113 2.88 -14.26 9.55
CA LEU A 113 2.09 -13.04 9.73
C LEU A 113 0.73 -13.33 10.38
N GLY A 114 0.20 -12.37 11.13
CA GLY A 114 -1.13 -12.45 11.72
C GLY A 114 -1.32 -13.71 12.54
N GLY A 115 -2.38 -14.47 12.29
CA GLY A 115 -2.65 -15.76 12.94
C GLY A 115 -1.49 -16.74 12.88
N GLY A 116 -0.61 -16.64 11.87
CA GLY A 116 0.61 -17.45 11.79
C GLY A 116 1.63 -17.08 12.88
N LEU A 117 1.79 -15.79 13.15
CA LEU A 117 2.61 -15.36 14.28
C LEU A 117 1.91 -15.65 15.61
N GLU A 118 0.59 -15.59 15.69
CA GLU A 118 -0.16 -15.96 16.89
C GLU A 118 0.02 -17.46 17.25
N LEU A 119 0.01 -18.33 16.24
CA LEU A 119 0.37 -19.73 16.40
C LEU A 119 1.82 -19.90 16.90
N ALA A 120 2.76 -19.21 16.28
CA ALA A 120 4.16 -19.24 16.69
C ALA A 120 4.36 -18.70 18.13
N LEU A 121 3.58 -17.70 18.55
CA LEU A 121 3.55 -17.16 19.92
C LEU A 121 2.90 -18.13 20.93
N ALA A 122 2.05 -19.04 20.48
CA ALA A 122 1.49 -20.11 21.30
C ALA A 122 2.49 -21.25 21.51
N CYS A 123 3.46 -21.44 20.62
CA CYS A 123 4.56 -22.38 20.79
C CYS A 123 5.51 -21.93 21.91
N HIS A 124 6.22 -22.88 22.53
CA HIS A 124 7.16 -22.60 23.62
C HIS A 124 8.46 -21.96 23.13
N GLY A 125 8.92 -22.35 21.92
CA GLY A 125 10.10 -21.78 21.27
C GLY A 125 9.88 -21.52 19.79
N ARG A 126 10.73 -20.71 19.18
CA ARG A 126 10.67 -20.26 17.78
C ARG A 126 12.07 -20.19 17.20
N VAL A 127 12.29 -20.88 16.09
CA VAL A 127 13.51 -20.77 15.27
C VAL A 127 13.13 -20.25 13.91
N CYS A 128 13.87 -19.33 13.32
CA CYS A 128 13.57 -18.86 12.00
C CYS A 128 14.79 -18.86 11.06
N THR A 129 14.54 -18.79 9.76
CA THR A 129 15.61 -18.71 8.75
C THR A 129 16.15 -17.28 8.63
N ASP A 130 17.42 -17.18 8.19
CA ASP A 130 18.07 -15.90 7.84
C ASP A 130 17.70 -15.37 6.45
N ASP A 131 16.81 -16.06 5.73
CA ASP A 131 16.33 -15.67 4.41
C ASP A 131 15.69 -14.27 4.45
N PRO A 132 15.98 -13.39 3.48
CA PRO A 132 15.38 -12.06 3.37
C PRO A 132 13.85 -12.06 3.28
N LYS A 133 13.22 -13.16 2.84
CA LYS A 133 11.77 -13.34 2.80
C LYS A 133 11.16 -13.66 4.17
N THR A 134 11.99 -14.07 5.13
CA THR A 134 11.52 -14.38 6.50
C THR A 134 11.21 -13.10 7.25
N VAL A 135 9.92 -12.91 7.51
CA VAL A 135 9.36 -11.75 8.20
C VAL A 135 8.29 -12.19 9.19
N LEU A 136 8.27 -11.56 10.36
CA LEU A 136 7.33 -11.83 11.43
C LEU A 136 6.57 -10.56 11.79
N GLY A 137 5.23 -10.61 11.89
CA GLY A 137 4.43 -9.44 12.21
C GLY A 137 2.94 -9.72 12.46
N LEU A 138 2.26 -8.72 13.02
CA LEU A 138 0.80 -8.71 13.25
C LEU A 138 0.20 -7.53 12.45
N PRO A 139 -0.11 -7.72 11.15
CA PRO A 139 -0.54 -6.64 10.27
C PRO A 139 -2.06 -6.38 10.27
N GLU A 140 -2.83 -6.94 11.19
CA GLU A 140 -4.31 -6.90 11.23
C GLU A 140 -4.85 -5.46 11.23
N VAL A 141 -4.12 -4.50 11.79
CA VAL A 141 -4.49 -3.08 11.78
C VAL A 141 -4.62 -2.50 10.36
N GLN A 142 -3.89 -3.06 9.39
CA GLN A 142 -4.00 -2.68 7.98
C GLN A 142 -5.34 -3.08 7.35
N LEU A 143 -6.06 -4.01 8.00
CA LEU A 143 -7.41 -4.45 7.65
C LEU A 143 -8.48 -3.82 8.55
N GLY A 144 -8.10 -2.84 9.38
CA GLY A 144 -9.01 -2.24 10.37
C GLY A 144 -9.39 -3.18 11.50
N LEU A 145 -8.55 -4.18 11.79
CA LEU A 145 -8.73 -5.20 12.82
C LEU A 145 -7.59 -5.14 13.86
N LEU A 146 -7.69 -5.97 14.87
CA LEU A 146 -6.61 -6.28 15.78
C LEU A 146 -6.32 -7.80 15.73
N PRO A 147 -5.16 -8.28 16.23
CA PRO A 147 -4.88 -9.70 16.39
C PRO A 147 -5.95 -10.35 17.28
N GLY A 148 -6.60 -11.42 16.81
CA GLY A 148 -7.77 -12.00 17.47
C GLY A 148 -7.52 -13.35 18.16
N SER A 149 -6.31 -13.93 18.04
CA SER A 149 -6.00 -15.25 18.59
C SER A 149 -4.93 -15.21 19.71
N GLY A 150 -4.87 -14.08 20.42
CA GLY A 150 -3.99 -13.89 21.57
C GLY A 150 -2.75 -13.05 21.30
N GLY A 151 -2.59 -12.52 20.10
CA GLY A 151 -1.43 -11.72 19.72
C GLY A 151 -1.26 -10.45 20.55
N THR A 152 -2.35 -9.77 20.90
CA THR A 152 -2.32 -8.56 21.73
C THR A 152 -1.89 -8.85 23.18
N GLN A 153 -1.99 -10.10 23.62
CA GLN A 153 -1.66 -10.51 24.97
C GLN A 153 -0.28 -11.18 25.09
N ARG A 154 0.07 -12.04 24.12
CA ARG A 154 1.32 -12.80 24.14
C ARG A 154 2.52 -11.95 23.70
N LEU A 155 2.37 -11.15 22.65
CA LEU A 155 3.49 -10.37 22.10
C LEU A 155 4.06 -9.35 23.10
N PRO A 156 3.26 -8.52 23.81
CA PRO A 156 3.80 -7.56 24.79
C PRO A 156 4.53 -8.21 25.94
N ARG A 157 4.11 -9.42 26.35
CA ARG A 157 4.75 -10.17 27.42
C ARG A 157 6.06 -10.83 27.00
N LEU A 158 6.23 -11.08 25.70
CA LEU A 158 7.43 -11.71 25.14
C LEU A 158 8.53 -10.68 24.81
N ILE A 159 8.19 -9.58 24.13
CA ILE A 159 9.19 -8.62 23.59
C ILE A 159 9.12 -7.22 24.22
N GLY A 160 8.23 -7.02 25.18
CA GLY A 160 7.98 -5.72 25.82
C GLY A 160 6.86 -4.93 25.15
N VAL A 161 6.19 -4.10 25.98
CA VAL A 161 4.97 -3.41 25.59
C VAL A 161 5.22 -2.32 24.52
N SER A 162 6.32 -1.59 24.60
CA SER A 162 6.59 -0.51 23.65
C SER A 162 6.83 -1.02 22.24
N THR A 163 7.59 -2.10 22.10
CA THR A 163 7.88 -2.72 20.80
C THR A 163 6.65 -3.45 20.24
N ALA A 164 5.90 -4.13 21.08
CA ALA A 164 4.68 -4.81 20.68
C ALA A 164 3.62 -3.83 20.17
N LEU A 165 3.39 -2.71 20.88
CA LEU A 165 2.50 -1.65 20.42
C LEU A 165 2.95 -1.07 19.06
N GLU A 166 4.25 -0.84 18.84
CA GLU A 166 4.73 -0.40 17.52
C GLU A 166 4.37 -1.40 16.43
N MET A 167 4.57 -2.72 16.67
CA MET A 167 4.24 -3.76 15.70
C MET A 167 2.74 -3.84 15.42
N ILE A 168 1.90 -3.88 16.45
CA ILE A 168 0.46 -4.09 16.32
C ILE A 168 -0.23 -2.84 15.74
N LEU A 169 0.16 -1.64 16.18
CA LEU A 169 -0.45 -0.37 15.71
C LEU A 169 -0.04 0.04 14.29
N THR A 170 1.04 -0.52 13.75
CA THR A 170 1.55 -0.13 12.42
C THR A 170 1.59 -1.28 11.42
N GLY A 171 1.37 -2.51 11.88
CA GLY A 171 1.58 -3.70 11.06
C GLY A 171 3.05 -3.94 10.69
N LYS A 172 3.99 -3.38 11.48
CA LYS A 172 5.43 -3.50 11.24
C LYS A 172 5.88 -4.95 11.29
N GLN A 173 6.59 -5.37 10.25
CA GLN A 173 7.19 -6.68 10.16
C GLN A 173 8.66 -6.64 10.57
N LEU A 174 9.10 -7.61 11.35
CA LEU A 174 10.48 -7.79 11.77
C LEU A 174 11.17 -8.81 10.89
N ARG A 175 12.41 -8.52 10.48
CA ARG A 175 13.30 -9.50 9.85
C ARG A 175 13.98 -10.36 10.92
N ALA A 176 14.46 -11.55 10.54
CA ALA A 176 15.05 -12.54 11.42
C ALA A 176 16.02 -11.98 12.48
N LYS A 177 17.04 -11.20 12.05
CA LYS A 177 18.02 -10.60 12.97
C LYS A 177 17.39 -9.62 13.99
N GLN A 178 16.35 -8.89 13.57
CA GLN A 178 15.63 -7.98 14.48
C GLN A 178 14.77 -8.78 15.46
N ALA A 179 14.09 -9.83 14.98
CA ALA A 179 13.30 -10.74 15.80
C ALA A 179 14.17 -11.42 16.88
N LEU A 180 15.36 -11.90 16.51
CA LEU A 180 16.32 -12.47 17.46
C LEU A 180 16.78 -11.45 18.51
N LYS A 181 17.15 -10.26 18.08
CA LYS A 181 17.60 -9.18 18.99
C LYS A 181 16.53 -8.82 20.03
N LEU A 182 15.27 -8.84 19.63
CA LEU A 182 14.12 -8.51 20.50
C LEU A 182 13.63 -9.71 21.34
N GLY A 183 14.15 -10.91 21.10
CA GLY A 183 13.71 -12.12 21.77
C GLY A 183 12.37 -12.67 21.25
N LEU A 184 11.93 -12.22 20.04
CA LEU A 184 10.75 -12.79 19.39
C LEU A 184 11.03 -14.21 18.88
N VAL A 185 12.27 -14.51 18.49
CA VAL A 185 12.73 -15.85 18.14
C VAL A 185 13.96 -16.20 18.99
N ASP A 186 14.19 -17.50 19.20
CA ASP A 186 15.26 -18.04 20.04
C ASP A 186 16.55 -18.23 19.23
N ASP A 187 16.44 -18.53 17.92
CA ASP A 187 17.58 -18.69 17.03
C ASP A 187 17.27 -18.31 15.58
N VAL A 188 18.32 -18.04 14.80
CA VAL A 188 18.27 -17.70 13.36
C VAL A 188 19.30 -18.53 12.63
N VAL A 189 18.85 -19.39 11.72
CA VAL A 189 19.66 -20.41 11.05
C VAL A 189 19.45 -20.43 9.54
N PRO A 190 20.37 -20.99 8.74
CA PRO A 190 20.11 -21.31 7.35
C PRO A 190 18.94 -22.27 7.18
N HIS A 191 18.21 -22.18 6.07
CA HIS A 191 17.04 -23.01 5.79
C HIS A 191 17.37 -24.52 5.82
N SER A 192 18.56 -24.90 5.36
CA SER A 192 19.00 -26.30 5.27
C SER A 192 19.07 -27.05 6.61
N ILE A 193 19.21 -26.32 7.72
CA ILE A 193 19.32 -26.91 9.08
C ILE A 193 18.16 -26.51 9.98
N LEU A 194 17.15 -25.78 9.47
CA LEU A 194 16.05 -25.25 10.26
C LEU A 194 15.32 -26.33 11.07
N LEU A 195 14.93 -27.43 10.40
CA LEU A 195 14.19 -28.51 11.03
C LEU A 195 15.02 -29.21 12.12
N GLU A 196 16.29 -29.50 11.85
CA GLU A 196 17.14 -30.21 12.82
C GLU A 196 17.41 -29.35 14.05
N VAL A 197 17.64 -28.03 13.89
CA VAL A 197 17.80 -27.13 15.04
C VAL A 197 16.50 -27.01 15.84
N ALA A 198 15.34 -26.95 15.18
CA ALA A 198 14.05 -26.96 15.86
C ALA A 198 13.80 -28.27 16.63
N VAL A 199 14.18 -29.42 16.05
CA VAL A 199 14.11 -30.74 16.69
C VAL A 199 15.01 -30.78 17.93
N GLU A 200 16.27 -30.32 17.82
CA GLU A 200 17.17 -30.26 18.98
C GLU A 200 16.68 -29.32 20.08
N LEU A 201 16.01 -28.22 19.71
CA LEU A 201 15.39 -27.33 20.68
C LEU A 201 14.16 -27.99 21.34
N ALA A 202 13.39 -28.78 20.59
CA ALA A 202 12.22 -29.50 21.11
C ALA A 202 12.56 -30.61 22.13
N LYS A 203 13.80 -31.11 22.11
CA LYS A 203 14.31 -32.11 23.10
C LYS A 203 14.71 -31.50 24.43
N LYS A 204 14.91 -30.18 24.48
CA LYS A 204 15.36 -29.48 25.71
C LYS A 204 14.17 -29.19 26.61
N ASP A 205 14.45 -29.03 27.88
CA ASP A 205 13.47 -28.50 28.83
C ASP A 205 13.01 -27.11 28.42
N ARG A 206 11.78 -26.72 28.81
CA ARG A 206 11.26 -25.38 28.55
C ARG A 206 12.23 -24.34 29.07
N PRO A 207 12.75 -23.44 28.25
CA PRO A 207 13.58 -22.36 28.72
C PRO A 207 12.77 -21.51 29.71
N SER A 208 13.40 -21.10 30.80
CA SER A 208 12.85 -20.07 31.66
C SER A 208 12.59 -18.81 30.79
N SER A 209 11.44 -18.16 30.97
CA SER A 209 11.12 -16.97 30.24
C SER A 209 12.24 -15.94 30.27
N ARG A 210 12.74 -15.52 29.14
CA ARG A 210 13.78 -14.48 29.03
C ARG A 210 13.29 -13.22 29.75
N PRO A 211 14.00 -12.70 30.75
CA PRO A 211 13.55 -11.51 31.46
C PRO A 211 13.53 -10.32 30.52
N LEU A 212 12.42 -9.58 30.50
CA LEU A 212 12.31 -8.34 29.75
C LEU A 212 13.34 -7.31 30.20
N PRO A 213 13.87 -6.47 29.33
CA PRO A 213 14.72 -5.35 29.70
C PRO A 213 14.10 -4.51 30.83
N VAL A 214 14.90 -3.97 31.74
CA VAL A 214 14.43 -3.19 32.90
C VAL A 214 13.47 -2.06 32.45
N ARG A 215 13.78 -1.38 31.35
CA ARG A 215 12.92 -0.34 30.77
C ARG A 215 11.51 -0.86 30.45
N GLU A 216 11.39 -2.01 29.78
CA GLU A 216 10.09 -2.61 29.43
C GLU A 216 9.31 -3.05 30.66
N ARG A 217 10.00 -3.53 31.69
CA ARG A 217 9.37 -3.88 33.01
C ARG A 217 8.80 -2.63 33.68
N ILE A 218 9.52 -1.51 33.67
CA ILE A 218 9.05 -0.22 34.22
C ILE A 218 7.83 0.28 33.39
N LEU A 219 7.89 0.19 32.05
CA LEU A 219 6.79 0.61 31.16
C LEU A 219 5.54 -0.27 31.29
N ALA A 220 5.67 -1.52 31.69
CA ALA A 220 4.55 -2.41 31.98
C ALA A 220 3.91 -2.15 33.36
N GLY A 221 4.63 -1.53 34.29
CA GLY A 221 4.12 -1.16 35.62
C GLY A 221 3.08 -0.02 35.55
N PRO A 222 2.29 0.20 36.62
CA PRO A 222 1.13 1.10 36.59
C PRO A 222 1.44 2.53 36.11
N LEU A 223 2.46 3.17 36.65
CA LEU A 223 2.84 4.54 36.28
C LEU A 223 3.46 4.62 34.89
N GLY A 224 4.38 3.69 34.56
CA GLY A 224 5.02 3.62 33.25
C GLY A 224 3.98 3.36 32.15
N ARG A 225 3.05 2.45 32.41
CA ARG A 225 1.93 2.12 31.51
C ARG A 225 1.06 3.35 31.23
N ALA A 226 0.56 4.04 32.26
CA ALA A 226 -0.27 5.21 32.08
C ALA A 226 0.42 6.28 31.22
N LEU A 227 1.70 6.54 31.45
CA LEU A 227 2.48 7.48 30.65
C LEU A 227 2.67 7.00 29.20
N LEU A 228 3.04 5.73 29.00
CA LEU A 228 3.26 5.14 27.69
C LEU A 228 1.98 5.20 26.83
N PHE A 229 0.85 4.72 27.37
CA PHE A 229 -0.41 4.67 26.63
C PHE A 229 -0.92 6.07 26.28
N LYS A 230 -0.79 7.05 27.20
CA LYS A 230 -1.09 8.46 26.91
C LYS A 230 -0.23 9.03 25.77
N MET A 231 1.09 8.75 25.78
CA MET A 231 2.00 9.22 24.71
C MET A 231 1.72 8.54 23.37
N VAL A 232 1.56 7.22 23.39
CA VAL A 232 1.28 6.44 22.16
C VAL A 232 -0.09 6.81 21.62
N GLY A 233 -1.12 6.95 22.47
CA GLY A 233 -2.46 7.37 22.09
C GLY A 233 -2.45 8.72 21.37
N LYS A 234 -1.87 9.77 21.97
CA LYS A 234 -1.74 11.08 21.32
C LYS A 234 -1.01 11.03 19.98
N LYS A 235 0.08 10.26 19.89
CA LYS A 235 0.83 10.10 18.65
C LYS A 235 0.03 9.36 17.58
N THR A 236 -0.75 8.37 17.97
CA THR A 236 -1.61 7.59 17.07
C THR A 236 -2.76 8.44 16.58
N GLU A 237 -3.49 9.12 17.47
CA GLU A 237 -4.58 10.06 17.16
C GLU A 237 -4.12 11.14 16.18
N HIS A 238 -2.96 11.76 16.42
CA HIS A 238 -2.38 12.74 15.48
C HIS A 238 -2.11 12.17 14.09
N LYS A 239 -1.73 10.88 13.99
CA LYS A 239 -1.46 10.24 12.70
C LYS A 239 -2.72 9.77 11.99
N THR A 240 -3.67 9.25 12.74
CA THR A 240 -4.90 8.66 12.21
C THR A 240 -6.05 9.65 12.09
N GLN A 241 -5.90 10.83 12.71
CA GLN A 241 -6.94 11.86 12.82
C GLN A 241 -8.27 11.32 13.38
N GLY A 242 -8.24 10.21 14.18
CA GLY A 242 -9.42 9.52 14.69
C GLY A 242 -10.17 8.65 13.66
N ASN A 243 -9.64 8.50 12.44
CA ASN A 243 -10.32 7.79 11.36
C ASN A 243 -10.17 6.26 11.38
N TYR A 244 -9.36 5.70 12.30
CA TYR A 244 -9.06 4.27 12.36
C TYR A 244 -9.39 3.67 13.73
N PRO A 245 -10.64 3.22 13.97
CA PRO A 245 -11.09 2.70 15.27
C PRO A 245 -10.22 1.56 15.81
N ALA A 246 -9.64 0.75 14.92
CA ALA A 246 -8.78 -0.36 15.32
C ALA A 246 -7.60 0.08 16.19
N THR A 247 -7.04 1.27 15.96
CA THR A 247 -5.88 1.74 16.71
C THR A 247 -6.22 2.07 18.17
N GLU A 248 -7.41 2.60 18.42
CA GLU A 248 -7.90 2.90 19.77
C GLU A 248 -8.22 1.61 20.52
N ARG A 249 -8.90 0.67 19.84
CA ARG A 249 -9.21 -0.65 20.41
C ARG A 249 -7.98 -1.47 20.72
N ILE A 250 -6.91 -1.40 19.90
CA ILE A 250 -5.63 -2.06 20.18
C ILE A 250 -5.03 -1.53 21.49
N LEU A 251 -5.03 -0.22 21.69
CA LEU A 251 -4.52 0.39 22.93
C LEU A 251 -5.32 -0.07 24.14
N GLU A 252 -6.65 -0.01 24.07
CA GLU A 252 -7.55 -0.43 25.13
C GLU A 252 -7.35 -1.90 25.51
N VAL A 253 -7.31 -2.80 24.52
CA VAL A 253 -7.17 -4.26 24.74
C VAL A 253 -5.83 -4.63 25.35
N VAL A 254 -4.74 -4.04 24.85
CA VAL A 254 -3.39 -4.29 25.41
C VAL A 254 -3.30 -3.73 26.84
N GLU A 255 -3.84 -2.53 27.08
CA GLU A 255 -3.83 -1.94 28.43
C GLU A 255 -4.66 -2.77 29.42
N THR A 256 -5.86 -3.22 29.01
CA THR A 256 -6.72 -4.10 29.84
C THR A 256 -6.00 -5.37 30.24
N GLY A 257 -5.35 -6.05 29.29
CA GLY A 257 -4.62 -7.29 29.60
C GLY A 257 -3.40 -7.09 30.51
N LEU A 258 -2.74 -5.94 30.44
CA LEU A 258 -1.63 -5.58 31.34
C LEU A 258 -2.11 -5.13 32.72
N ALA A 259 -3.29 -4.53 32.79
CA ALA A 259 -3.83 -3.98 34.04
C ALA A 259 -4.61 -5.01 34.86
N GLN A 260 -5.47 -5.80 34.18
CA GLN A 260 -6.45 -6.68 34.80
C GLN A 260 -6.12 -8.17 34.65
N GLY A 261 -5.02 -8.47 33.95
CA GLY A 261 -4.59 -9.87 33.74
C GLY A 261 -4.97 -10.42 32.36
N THR A 262 -4.38 -11.54 32.04
CA THR A 262 -4.44 -12.15 30.70
C THR A 262 -5.87 -12.57 30.29
N SER A 263 -6.65 -13.10 31.24
CA SER A 263 -8.04 -13.51 30.96
C SER A 263 -8.89 -12.33 30.49
N SER A 264 -8.89 -11.23 31.26
CA SER A 264 -9.60 -10.00 30.88
C SER A 264 -9.12 -9.44 29.56
N GLY A 265 -7.80 -9.56 29.28
CA GLY A 265 -7.21 -9.17 28.00
C GLY A 265 -7.71 -10.00 26.81
N TYR A 266 -7.85 -11.31 26.95
CA TYR A 266 -8.42 -12.18 25.91
C TYR A 266 -9.89 -11.87 25.67
N ASP A 267 -10.69 -11.66 26.73
CA ASP A 267 -12.08 -11.28 26.60
C ASP A 267 -12.25 -9.94 25.86
N ALA A 268 -11.43 -8.95 26.21
CA ALA A 268 -11.41 -7.66 25.54
C ALA A 268 -10.97 -7.79 24.06
N GLU A 269 -9.95 -8.63 23.78
CA GLU A 269 -9.46 -8.88 22.41
C GLU A 269 -10.55 -9.48 21.52
N ALA A 270 -11.21 -10.54 21.98
CA ALA A 270 -12.25 -11.22 21.19
C ALA A 270 -13.45 -10.31 20.90
N ARG A 271 -13.92 -9.56 21.91
CA ARG A 271 -15.03 -8.62 21.76
C ARG A 271 -14.66 -7.49 20.80
N ALA A 272 -13.50 -6.85 20.98
CA ALA A 272 -13.05 -5.79 20.11
C ALA A 272 -12.81 -6.27 18.68
N PHE A 273 -12.32 -7.49 18.47
CA PHE A 273 -12.21 -8.10 17.14
C PHE A 273 -13.57 -8.20 16.45
N GLY A 274 -14.60 -8.70 17.18
CA GLY A 274 -15.96 -8.80 16.68
C GLY A 274 -16.55 -7.44 16.27
N GLU A 275 -16.44 -6.44 17.16
CA GLU A 275 -16.91 -5.09 16.89
C GLU A 275 -16.20 -4.46 15.67
N LEU A 276 -14.86 -4.55 15.61
CA LEU A 276 -14.08 -4.01 14.52
C LEU A 276 -14.38 -4.65 13.16
N ALA A 277 -14.65 -5.95 13.13
CA ALA A 277 -14.98 -6.68 11.90
C ALA A 277 -16.23 -6.13 11.20
N MET A 278 -17.16 -5.54 11.97
CA MET A 278 -18.41 -4.96 11.45
C MET A 278 -18.29 -3.47 11.11
N THR A 279 -17.16 -2.81 11.43
CA THR A 279 -17.00 -1.38 11.12
C THR A 279 -16.90 -1.15 9.62
N PRO A 280 -17.45 -0.02 9.11
CA PRO A 280 -17.27 0.38 7.70
C PRO A 280 -15.79 0.51 7.31
N GLN A 281 -14.95 0.97 8.24
CA GLN A 281 -13.52 1.12 8.02
C GLN A 281 -12.83 -0.22 7.77
N SER A 282 -13.16 -1.25 8.55
CA SER A 282 -12.61 -2.59 8.33
C SER A 282 -13.11 -3.19 7.01
N GLN A 283 -14.38 -3.02 6.69
CA GLN A 283 -14.95 -3.48 5.42
C GLN A 283 -14.24 -2.82 4.23
N ALA A 284 -14.04 -1.51 4.29
CA ALA A 284 -13.33 -0.73 3.28
C ALA A 284 -11.87 -1.19 3.11
N LEU A 285 -11.14 -1.34 4.21
CA LEU A 285 -9.72 -1.77 4.17
C LEU A 285 -9.58 -3.21 3.66
N ARG A 286 -10.48 -4.12 4.02
CA ARG A 286 -10.52 -5.48 3.49
C ARG A 286 -10.82 -5.48 1.99
N SER A 287 -11.75 -4.62 1.53
CA SER A 287 -12.05 -4.51 0.09
C SER A 287 -10.83 -4.04 -0.71
N ILE A 288 -10.06 -3.07 -0.20
CA ILE A 288 -8.78 -2.64 -0.81
C ILE A 288 -7.77 -3.77 -0.83
N PHE A 289 -7.69 -4.57 0.22
CA PHE A 289 -6.81 -5.74 0.26
C PHE A 289 -7.16 -6.75 -0.84
N PHE A 290 -8.43 -7.13 -0.99
CA PHE A 290 -8.89 -8.04 -2.05
C PHE A 290 -8.66 -7.42 -3.43
N ALA A 291 -9.11 -6.19 -3.65
CA ALA A 291 -8.92 -5.49 -4.91
C ALA A 291 -7.45 -5.41 -5.33
N SER A 292 -6.54 -5.10 -4.39
CA SER A 292 -5.10 -5.06 -4.68
C SER A 292 -4.52 -6.44 -5.00
N THR A 293 -5.07 -7.50 -4.41
CA THR A 293 -4.68 -8.89 -4.69
C THR A 293 -5.13 -9.31 -6.09
N ASP A 294 -6.34 -8.94 -6.49
CA ASP A 294 -6.89 -9.27 -7.80
C ASP A 294 -6.19 -8.50 -8.92
N VAL A 295 -5.90 -7.21 -8.71
CA VAL A 295 -5.07 -6.43 -9.65
C VAL A 295 -3.69 -7.06 -9.86
N LYS A 296 -3.10 -7.65 -8.82
CA LYS A 296 -1.82 -8.38 -8.97
C LYS A 296 -1.94 -9.66 -9.79
N LYS A 297 -3.11 -10.29 -9.83
CA LYS A 297 -3.38 -11.48 -10.66
C LYS A 297 -3.73 -11.10 -12.10
N ASP A 298 -4.35 -9.94 -12.33
CA ASP A 298 -4.81 -9.45 -13.62
C ASP A 298 -3.64 -9.28 -14.60
N PRO A 299 -3.54 -10.03 -15.72
CA PRO A 299 -2.45 -9.91 -16.69
C PRO A 299 -2.54 -8.64 -17.55
N GLY A 300 -3.65 -7.90 -17.48
CA GLY A 300 -3.93 -6.71 -18.28
C GLY A 300 -4.52 -7.00 -19.66
N SER A 301 -4.22 -8.16 -20.23
CA SER A 301 -4.81 -8.68 -21.49
C SER A 301 -4.69 -10.20 -21.53
N ASP A 302 -5.37 -10.84 -22.50
CA ASP A 302 -5.39 -12.29 -22.67
C ASP A 302 -4.15 -12.84 -23.38
N ALA A 303 -3.31 -11.97 -23.95
CA ALA A 303 -2.09 -12.39 -24.64
C ALA A 303 -0.96 -12.75 -23.65
N PRO A 304 -0.11 -13.72 -23.98
CA PRO A 304 1.07 -14.02 -23.18
C PRO A 304 2.07 -12.85 -23.28
N PRO A 305 2.69 -12.45 -22.15
CA PRO A 305 3.69 -11.40 -22.15
C PRO A 305 4.99 -11.87 -22.83
N ALA A 306 5.62 -10.97 -23.61
CA ALA A 306 6.92 -11.22 -24.20
C ALA A 306 8.02 -11.42 -23.14
N PRO A 307 9.17 -12.07 -23.50
CA PRO A 307 10.36 -12.09 -22.67
C PRO A 307 10.82 -10.67 -22.35
N LEU A 308 11.27 -10.45 -21.12
CA LEU A 308 11.73 -9.14 -20.65
C LEU A 308 12.99 -9.33 -19.81
N ASN A 309 14.14 -8.99 -20.36
CA ASN A 309 15.46 -9.20 -19.78
C ASN A 309 16.20 -7.90 -19.53
N SER A 310 15.84 -6.80 -20.20
CA SER A 310 16.53 -5.53 -20.08
C SER A 310 15.64 -4.35 -20.45
N VAL A 311 15.89 -3.19 -19.83
CA VAL A 311 15.12 -1.96 -20.02
C VAL A 311 16.05 -0.81 -20.38
N GLY A 312 15.64 0.02 -21.35
CA GLY A 312 16.25 1.33 -21.60
C GLY A 312 15.40 2.44 -20.99
N ILE A 313 16.03 3.54 -20.60
CA ILE A 313 15.34 4.73 -20.09
C ILE A 313 15.86 5.95 -20.82
N LEU A 314 14.96 6.77 -21.36
CA LEU A 314 15.25 8.04 -21.96
C LEU A 314 14.94 9.17 -20.98
N GLY A 315 15.98 9.91 -20.56
CA GLY A 315 15.92 10.94 -19.53
C GLY A 315 16.42 10.48 -18.17
N GLY A 316 17.45 11.16 -17.64
CA GLY A 316 18.07 10.91 -16.32
C GLY A 316 17.56 11.82 -15.22
N GLY A 317 16.43 12.52 -15.42
CA GLY A 317 15.80 13.39 -14.44
C GLY A 317 15.22 12.63 -13.23
N LEU A 318 14.42 13.34 -12.42
CA LEU A 318 13.81 12.77 -11.19
C LEU A 318 13.01 11.48 -11.48
N MET A 319 12.14 11.52 -12.51
CA MET A 319 11.32 10.36 -12.86
C MET A 319 12.17 9.23 -13.44
N GLY A 320 13.03 9.50 -14.41
CA GLY A 320 13.90 8.48 -15.02
C GLY A 320 14.84 7.84 -14.00
N GLY A 321 15.41 8.60 -13.07
CA GLY A 321 16.23 8.08 -11.98
C GLY A 321 15.43 7.16 -11.04
N GLY A 322 14.21 7.56 -10.68
CA GLY A 322 13.32 6.73 -9.86
C GLY A 322 12.87 5.45 -10.56
N ILE A 323 12.56 5.52 -11.86
CA ILE A 323 12.19 4.36 -12.70
C ILE A 323 13.38 3.41 -12.84
N ALA A 324 14.59 3.94 -13.07
CA ALA A 324 15.82 3.15 -13.11
C ALA A 324 16.04 2.38 -11.80
N TYR A 325 15.87 3.06 -10.68
CA TYR A 325 16.01 2.46 -9.35
C TYR A 325 15.04 1.29 -9.15
N VAL A 326 13.74 1.46 -9.41
CA VAL A 326 12.77 0.37 -9.18
C VAL A 326 12.96 -0.77 -10.19
N THR A 327 13.39 -0.48 -11.43
CA THR A 327 13.68 -1.48 -12.44
C THR A 327 14.89 -2.33 -12.07
N ALA A 328 15.98 -1.72 -11.66
CA ALA A 328 17.19 -2.45 -11.25
C ALA A 328 17.00 -3.14 -9.89
N CYS A 329 16.50 -2.42 -8.89
CA CYS A 329 16.52 -2.89 -7.50
C CYS A 329 15.31 -3.74 -7.09
N LYS A 330 14.19 -3.65 -7.81
CA LYS A 330 12.97 -4.43 -7.53
C LYS A 330 12.74 -5.50 -8.57
N ALA A 331 12.80 -5.12 -9.87
CA ALA A 331 12.63 -6.07 -10.95
C ALA A 331 13.88 -6.92 -11.22
N GLY A 332 15.07 -6.49 -10.75
CA GLY A 332 16.33 -7.20 -10.96
C GLY A 332 16.82 -7.16 -12.42
N LEU A 333 16.38 -6.17 -13.20
CA LEU A 333 16.67 -6.06 -14.62
C LEU A 333 17.81 -5.07 -14.89
N PRO A 334 18.74 -5.37 -15.81
CA PRO A 334 19.72 -4.41 -16.32
C PRO A 334 19.03 -3.19 -16.94
N VAL A 335 19.51 -1.99 -16.58
CA VAL A 335 19.00 -0.71 -17.04
C VAL A 335 20.07 0.08 -17.76
N ARG A 336 19.74 0.62 -18.94
CA ARG A 336 20.57 1.58 -19.66
C ARG A 336 19.86 2.92 -19.73
N ILE A 337 20.47 3.98 -19.19
CA ILE A 337 19.90 5.33 -19.19
C ILE A 337 20.58 6.14 -20.30
N LYS A 338 19.77 6.77 -21.16
CA LYS A 338 20.25 7.80 -22.11
C LYS A 338 19.77 9.17 -21.64
N ASP A 339 20.68 10.12 -21.59
CA ASP A 339 20.37 11.55 -21.40
C ASP A 339 21.18 12.38 -22.40
N ILE A 340 20.71 13.58 -22.71
CA ILE A 340 21.40 14.50 -23.62
C ILE A 340 22.76 14.97 -23.07
N ASN A 341 22.94 14.89 -21.73
CA ASN A 341 24.16 15.31 -21.08
C ASN A 341 24.55 14.36 -19.92
N PRO A 342 25.84 14.30 -19.55
CA PRO A 342 26.33 13.48 -18.46
C PRO A 342 25.74 13.83 -17.08
N GLN A 343 25.29 15.08 -16.88
CA GLN A 343 24.73 15.54 -15.62
C GLN A 343 23.41 14.84 -15.30
N GLY A 344 22.53 14.64 -16.31
CA GLY A 344 21.31 13.87 -16.15
C GLY A 344 21.59 12.40 -15.76
N ILE A 345 22.56 11.78 -16.41
CA ILE A 345 23.02 10.42 -16.08
C ILE A 345 23.53 10.35 -14.63
N ASN A 346 24.40 11.28 -14.26
CA ASN A 346 24.96 11.34 -12.90
C ASN A 346 23.86 11.56 -11.84
N HIS A 347 22.85 12.38 -12.16
CA HIS A 347 21.71 12.58 -11.28
C HIS A 347 20.93 11.26 -11.03
N ALA A 348 20.64 10.49 -12.06
CA ALA A 348 19.94 9.22 -11.94
C ALA A 348 20.76 8.16 -11.18
N LEU A 349 22.07 8.08 -11.42
CA LEU A 349 22.97 7.19 -10.70
C LEU A 349 23.06 7.59 -9.22
N LYS A 350 23.22 8.89 -8.94
CA LYS A 350 23.23 9.41 -7.57
C LYS A 350 21.91 9.15 -6.84
N TYR A 351 20.78 9.32 -7.51
CA TYR A 351 19.48 9.00 -6.94
C TYR A 351 19.43 7.55 -6.45
N SER A 352 19.83 6.61 -7.30
CA SER A 352 19.85 5.19 -6.96
C SER A 352 20.83 4.89 -5.82
N TRP A 353 22.00 5.50 -5.85
CA TRP A 353 22.99 5.40 -4.76
C TRP A 353 22.41 5.88 -3.43
N ASP A 354 21.83 7.08 -3.39
CA ASP A 354 21.30 7.67 -2.15
C ASP A 354 20.19 6.79 -1.53
N GLN A 355 19.31 6.20 -2.36
CA GLN A 355 18.27 5.28 -1.89
C GLN A 355 18.87 4.00 -1.27
N LEU A 356 19.83 3.40 -1.94
CA LEU A 356 20.48 2.16 -1.49
C LEU A 356 21.39 2.40 -0.28
N GLU A 357 22.16 3.46 -0.29
CA GLU A 357 23.03 3.85 0.83
C GLU A 357 22.20 4.14 2.09
N GLY A 358 21.04 4.77 1.94
CA GLY A 358 20.08 4.94 3.03
C GLY A 358 19.62 3.62 3.65
N LYS A 359 19.50 2.53 2.86
CA LYS A 359 19.19 1.18 3.36
C LYS A 359 20.40 0.54 4.06
N VAL A 360 21.60 0.73 3.51
CA VAL A 360 22.85 0.23 4.14
C VAL A 360 23.05 0.85 5.52
N ARG A 361 22.92 2.18 5.63
CA ARG A 361 23.03 2.90 6.91
C ARG A 361 22.02 2.43 7.95
N ARG A 362 20.80 2.09 7.53
CA ARG A 362 19.76 1.51 8.39
C ARG A 362 19.93 0.00 8.61
N ARG A 363 20.99 -0.62 8.08
CA ARG A 363 21.29 -2.06 8.16
C ARG A 363 20.18 -2.95 7.54
N HIS A 364 19.46 -2.41 6.55
CA HIS A 364 18.46 -3.15 5.79
C HIS A 364 19.02 -3.80 4.52
N LEU A 365 20.26 -3.45 4.16
CA LEU A 365 20.97 -3.95 2.98
C LEU A 365 22.47 -4.03 3.33
N LYS A 366 23.19 -5.03 2.78
CA LYS A 366 24.66 -5.08 2.87
C LYS A 366 25.26 -4.17 1.80
N ALA A 367 26.48 -3.65 2.04
CA ALA A 367 27.18 -2.83 1.05
C ALA A 367 27.43 -3.60 -0.27
N SER A 368 27.81 -4.88 -0.18
CA SER A 368 27.99 -5.74 -1.35
C SER A 368 26.72 -5.94 -2.19
N GLU A 369 25.55 -5.95 -1.56
CA GLU A 369 24.25 -6.05 -2.25
C GLU A 369 23.89 -4.71 -2.92
N ARG A 370 24.19 -3.56 -2.27
CA ARG A 370 24.09 -2.23 -2.90
C ARG A 370 24.90 -2.19 -4.18
N ASP A 371 26.17 -2.61 -4.11
CA ASP A 371 27.08 -2.53 -5.25
C ASP A 371 26.64 -3.44 -6.40
N LYS A 372 26.13 -4.65 -6.10
CA LYS A 372 25.51 -5.54 -7.09
C LYS A 372 24.29 -4.89 -7.76
N GLN A 373 23.41 -4.22 -6.99
CA GLN A 373 22.23 -3.56 -7.54
C GLN A 373 22.59 -2.35 -8.40
N LEU A 374 23.60 -1.56 -7.99
CA LEU A 374 24.09 -0.42 -8.78
C LEU A 374 24.75 -0.86 -10.08
N ALA A 375 25.43 -2.00 -10.11
CA ALA A 375 26.05 -2.55 -11.31
C ALA A 375 25.04 -2.89 -12.42
N LEU A 376 23.73 -3.01 -12.09
CA LEU A 376 22.67 -3.17 -13.08
C LEU A 376 22.33 -1.87 -13.83
N ILE A 377 22.80 -0.71 -13.38
CA ILE A 377 22.46 0.59 -13.96
C ILE A 377 23.68 1.16 -14.67
N SER A 378 23.51 1.49 -15.94
CA SER A 378 24.54 2.13 -16.76
C SER A 378 23.98 3.34 -17.52
N GLY A 379 24.84 4.25 -17.95
CA GLY A 379 24.43 5.47 -18.64
C GLY A 379 25.19 5.72 -19.94
N THR A 380 24.60 6.50 -20.85
CA THR A 380 25.19 6.94 -22.12
C THR A 380 24.53 8.24 -22.59
N THR A 381 25.21 9.00 -23.44
CA THR A 381 24.65 10.20 -24.08
C THR A 381 24.11 9.93 -25.50
N ASP A 382 24.25 8.72 -26.01
CA ASP A 382 23.78 8.28 -27.32
C ASP A 382 23.02 6.94 -27.21
N TYR A 383 22.70 6.31 -28.35
CA TYR A 383 21.96 5.03 -28.38
C TYR A 383 22.86 3.78 -28.26
N ARG A 384 24.15 3.91 -27.93
CA ARG A 384 25.03 2.75 -27.72
C ARG A 384 24.52 1.87 -26.58
N GLY A 385 24.29 0.59 -26.90
CA GLY A 385 23.77 -0.41 -25.95
C GLY A 385 22.23 -0.42 -25.85
N PHE A 386 21.51 0.25 -26.74
CA PHE A 386 20.04 0.21 -26.80
C PHE A 386 19.49 -0.82 -27.78
N ALA A 387 20.29 -1.26 -28.76
CA ALA A 387 19.85 -2.13 -29.86
C ALA A 387 19.07 -3.40 -29.42
N HIS A 388 19.38 -3.96 -28.27
CA HIS A 388 18.79 -5.21 -27.74
C HIS A 388 17.98 -5.00 -26.47
N ARG A 389 17.44 -3.80 -26.26
CA ARG A 389 16.53 -3.56 -25.12
C ARG A 389 15.12 -4.02 -25.47
N ASP A 390 14.51 -4.75 -24.56
CA ASP A 390 13.16 -5.30 -24.76
C ASP A 390 12.08 -4.24 -24.63
N LEU A 391 12.32 -3.23 -23.76
CA LEU A 391 11.39 -2.14 -23.50
C LEU A 391 12.16 -0.86 -23.18
N ILE A 392 11.70 0.24 -23.74
CA ILE A 392 12.21 1.59 -23.48
C ILE A 392 11.16 2.39 -22.73
N ILE A 393 11.54 3.02 -21.63
CA ILE A 393 10.67 3.95 -20.89
C ILE A 393 11.15 5.36 -21.13
N GLU A 394 10.31 6.19 -21.76
CA GLU A 394 10.59 7.59 -21.99
C GLU A 394 10.11 8.43 -20.81
N ALA A 395 11.00 9.25 -20.25
CA ALA A 395 10.76 10.16 -19.13
C ALA A 395 11.44 11.52 -19.38
N VAL A 396 11.31 12.05 -20.58
CA VAL A 396 11.81 13.37 -21.01
C VAL A 396 10.76 14.47 -20.76
N PHE A 397 11.03 15.70 -21.22
CA PHE A 397 10.11 16.82 -21.05
C PHE A 397 8.76 16.57 -21.71
N GLU A 398 7.69 17.15 -21.12
CA GLU A 398 6.31 17.02 -21.60
C GLU A 398 6.09 17.92 -22.82
N ASN A 399 6.48 17.41 -23.98
CA ASN A 399 6.34 18.04 -25.29
C ASN A 399 6.05 16.96 -26.34
N LEU A 400 4.95 17.10 -27.10
CA LEU A 400 4.48 16.09 -28.03
C LEU A 400 5.49 15.79 -29.14
N GLU A 401 6.01 16.82 -29.79
CA GLU A 401 6.97 16.68 -30.89
C GLU A 401 8.25 15.96 -30.44
N LEU A 402 8.76 16.31 -29.26
CA LEU A 402 9.93 15.62 -28.68
C LEU A 402 9.63 14.15 -28.43
N LYS A 403 8.44 13.80 -27.91
CA LYS A 403 8.08 12.40 -27.67
C LYS A 403 7.89 11.61 -28.95
N GLN A 404 7.30 12.21 -29.99
CA GLN A 404 7.22 11.61 -31.33
C GLN A 404 8.62 11.38 -31.94
N GLN A 405 9.53 12.34 -31.77
CA GLN A 405 10.94 12.16 -32.16
C GLN A 405 11.58 10.99 -31.40
N MET A 406 11.34 10.85 -30.09
CA MET A 406 11.89 9.74 -29.31
C MET A 406 11.35 8.39 -29.80
N VAL A 407 10.09 8.28 -30.19
CA VAL A 407 9.53 7.07 -30.83
C VAL A 407 10.33 6.73 -32.07
N ALA A 408 10.50 7.69 -33.01
CA ALA A 408 11.23 7.48 -34.25
C ALA A 408 12.70 7.08 -34.00
N GLU A 409 13.39 7.73 -33.06
CA GLU A 409 14.76 7.38 -32.67
C GLU A 409 14.87 5.97 -32.11
N VAL A 410 13.90 5.52 -31.27
CA VAL A 410 13.86 4.15 -30.73
C VAL A 410 13.61 3.14 -31.85
N GLU A 411 12.72 3.43 -32.78
CA GLU A 411 12.46 2.55 -33.92
C GLU A 411 13.67 2.37 -34.83
N GLN A 412 14.52 3.39 -34.94
CA GLN A 412 15.75 3.34 -35.74
C GLN A 412 16.91 2.62 -35.04
N ASN A 413 17.02 2.75 -33.72
CA ASN A 413 18.20 2.31 -32.95
C ASN A 413 17.97 1.01 -32.13
N CYS A 414 16.73 0.53 -32.03
CA CYS A 414 16.38 -0.65 -31.24
C CYS A 414 15.78 -1.76 -32.13
N ALA A 415 15.76 -2.96 -31.59
CA ALA A 415 15.21 -4.14 -32.28
C ALA A 415 13.71 -3.95 -32.60
N ALA A 416 13.23 -4.67 -33.63
CA ALA A 416 11.84 -4.57 -34.08
C ALA A 416 10.81 -4.95 -33.01
N HIS A 417 11.16 -5.74 -32.02
CA HIS A 417 10.28 -6.16 -30.93
C HIS A 417 10.27 -5.22 -29.73
N THR A 418 11.09 -4.16 -29.74
CA THR A 418 11.24 -3.24 -28.60
C THR A 418 9.96 -2.45 -28.39
N ILE A 419 9.42 -2.50 -27.17
CA ILE A 419 8.27 -1.72 -26.74
C ILE A 419 8.72 -0.31 -26.36
N PHE A 420 8.00 0.71 -26.81
CA PHE A 420 8.16 2.10 -26.37
C PHE A 420 7.05 2.46 -25.38
N ALA A 421 7.43 2.78 -24.15
CA ALA A 421 6.51 3.19 -23.08
C ALA A 421 6.75 4.63 -22.65
N SER A 422 5.77 5.51 -22.84
CA SER A 422 5.89 6.92 -22.41
C SER A 422 5.40 7.13 -20.98
N ASN A 423 6.19 7.83 -20.17
CA ASN A 423 5.79 8.28 -18.83
C ASN A 423 5.13 9.67 -18.87
N THR A 424 4.41 10.00 -19.95
CA THR A 424 3.61 11.23 -20.01
C THR A 424 2.54 11.25 -18.91
N SER A 425 2.20 12.44 -18.42
CA SER A 425 1.15 12.62 -17.41
C SER A 425 -0.20 13.10 -17.99
N SER A 426 -0.21 13.56 -19.26
CA SER A 426 -1.40 14.18 -19.82
C SER A 426 -1.56 14.05 -21.34
N LEU A 427 -0.45 13.86 -22.07
CA LEU A 427 -0.50 13.77 -23.54
C LEU A 427 -1.12 12.43 -23.97
N PRO A 428 -2.09 12.42 -24.92
CA PRO A 428 -2.65 11.18 -25.44
C PRO A 428 -1.57 10.29 -26.06
N ILE A 429 -1.62 9.01 -25.77
CA ILE A 429 -0.64 8.04 -26.28
C ILE A 429 -0.81 7.87 -27.79
N GLY A 430 -2.05 7.93 -28.27
CA GLY A 430 -2.34 7.91 -29.71
C GLY A 430 -1.65 9.04 -30.49
N ASP A 431 -1.57 10.25 -29.90
CA ASP A 431 -0.87 11.38 -30.52
C ASP A 431 0.65 11.14 -30.52
N ILE A 432 1.20 10.56 -29.45
CA ILE A 432 2.63 10.20 -29.40
C ILE A 432 2.94 9.12 -30.45
N ALA A 433 2.03 8.19 -30.68
CA ALA A 433 2.17 7.10 -31.63
C ALA A 433 1.82 7.49 -33.08
N ALA A 434 1.32 8.70 -33.33
CA ALA A 434 0.73 9.09 -34.63
C ALA A 434 1.65 8.86 -35.84
N HIS A 435 2.96 8.97 -35.65
CA HIS A 435 3.97 8.80 -36.70
C HIS A 435 4.84 7.54 -36.49
N ALA A 436 4.45 6.67 -35.56
CA ALA A 436 5.19 5.45 -35.33
C ALA A 436 5.05 4.47 -36.49
N THR A 437 6.14 3.79 -36.84
CA THR A 437 6.12 2.69 -37.81
C THR A 437 5.62 1.39 -37.22
N ARG A 438 5.68 1.28 -35.88
CA ARG A 438 5.22 0.15 -35.08
C ARG A 438 4.29 0.60 -33.96
N PRO A 439 3.12 1.19 -34.28
CA PRO A 439 2.20 1.74 -33.28
C PRO A 439 1.71 0.69 -32.28
N GLU A 440 1.67 -0.59 -32.67
CA GLU A 440 1.28 -1.72 -31.79
C GLU A 440 2.23 -1.95 -30.61
N GLN A 441 3.42 -1.36 -30.66
CA GLN A 441 4.43 -1.42 -29.60
C GLN A 441 4.56 -0.13 -28.79
N VAL A 442 3.72 0.87 -29.06
CA VAL A 442 3.67 2.13 -28.29
C VAL A 442 2.59 2.04 -27.22
N ILE A 443 2.95 2.41 -25.99
CA ILE A 443 2.05 2.35 -24.83
C ILE A 443 2.40 3.47 -23.82
N GLY A 444 1.45 3.87 -23.00
CA GLY A 444 1.69 4.71 -21.85
C GLY A 444 2.04 3.88 -20.60
N LEU A 445 2.97 4.39 -19.81
CA LEU A 445 3.40 3.80 -18.54
C LEU A 445 3.63 4.92 -17.52
N HIS A 446 2.53 5.42 -16.94
CA HIS A 446 2.53 6.60 -16.09
C HIS A 446 2.85 6.26 -14.65
N PHE A 447 4.03 6.67 -14.18
CA PHE A 447 4.47 6.56 -12.80
C PHE A 447 4.14 7.82 -12.01
N PHE A 448 3.95 7.66 -10.70
CA PHE A 448 3.71 8.75 -9.76
C PHE A 448 4.97 9.07 -8.94
N SER A 449 5.18 10.34 -8.63
CA SER A 449 6.34 10.81 -7.87
C SER A 449 6.08 10.83 -6.36
N PRO A 450 7.02 10.38 -5.51
CA PRO A 450 8.31 9.73 -5.81
C PRO A 450 8.12 8.26 -6.24
N VAL A 451 8.80 7.87 -7.32
CA VAL A 451 8.57 6.56 -7.96
C VAL A 451 8.75 5.39 -7.00
N GLU A 452 9.75 5.42 -6.12
CA GLU A 452 10.03 4.32 -5.18
C GLU A 452 8.99 4.16 -4.05
N LYS A 453 8.16 5.18 -3.83
CA LYS A 453 7.15 5.20 -2.76
C LYS A 453 5.73 4.99 -3.27
N MET A 454 5.42 5.55 -4.44
CA MET A 454 4.08 5.48 -5.00
C MET A 454 3.80 4.08 -5.56
N PRO A 455 2.78 3.38 -5.04
CA PRO A 455 2.52 2.00 -5.45
C PRO A 455 1.84 1.87 -6.82
N LEU A 456 1.07 2.87 -7.25
CA LEU A 456 0.31 2.84 -8.48
C LEU A 456 1.17 3.08 -9.73
N VAL A 457 0.79 2.44 -10.82
CA VAL A 457 1.18 2.76 -12.19
C VAL A 457 -0.06 2.64 -13.08
N GLU A 458 -0.32 3.62 -13.94
CA GLU A 458 -1.32 3.53 -15.00
C GLU A 458 -0.67 2.98 -16.27
N ILE A 459 -1.29 1.98 -16.87
CA ILE A 459 -0.92 1.40 -18.16
C ILE A 459 -1.95 1.92 -19.16
N ILE A 460 -1.50 2.65 -20.18
CA ILE A 460 -2.37 3.37 -21.10
C ILE A 460 -2.15 2.86 -22.52
N PRO A 461 -2.88 1.83 -22.97
CA PRO A 461 -2.89 1.44 -24.39
C PRO A 461 -3.69 2.44 -25.20
N HIS A 462 -3.18 2.85 -26.35
CA HIS A 462 -3.98 3.53 -27.40
C HIS A 462 -4.67 2.50 -28.31
N ALA A 463 -5.49 2.94 -29.24
CA ALA A 463 -6.30 2.04 -30.07
C ALA A 463 -5.49 1.04 -30.91
N GLY A 464 -4.23 1.35 -31.24
CA GLY A 464 -3.33 0.48 -32.02
C GLY A 464 -2.42 -0.43 -31.16
N THR A 465 -2.38 -0.26 -29.83
CA THR A 465 -1.48 -1.04 -28.96
C THR A 465 -1.86 -2.52 -28.93
N SER A 466 -0.89 -3.41 -29.15
CA SER A 466 -1.14 -4.86 -29.14
C SER A 466 -1.41 -5.42 -27.73
N ALA A 467 -2.20 -6.48 -27.67
CA ALA A 467 -2.48 -7.20 -26.42
C ALA A 467 -1.20 -7.72 -25.72
N GLN A 468 -0.19 -8.16 -26.51
CA GLN A 468 1.09 -8.60 -25.98
C GLN A 468 1.89 -7.44 -25.36
N THR A 469 1.87 -6.26 -25.97
CA THR A 469 2.50 -5.04 -25.41
C THR A 469 1.88 -4.68 -24.07
N ILE A 470 0.55 -4.75 -23.94
CA ILE A 470 -0.16 -4.52 -22.68
C ILE A 470 0.29 -5.52 -21.62
N ALA A 471 0.22 -6.83 -21.90
CA ALA A 471 0.61 -7.88 -20.94
C ALA A 471 2.07 -7.76 -20.50
N THR A 472 2.97 -7.43 -21.43
CA THR A 472 4.41 -7.28 -21.16
C THR A 472 4.67 -6.08 -20.24
N THR A 473 4.00 -4.96 -20.49
CA THR A 473 4.12 -3.74 -19.68
C THR A 473 3.54 -3.93 -18.28
N VAL A 474 2.38 -4.60 -18.15
CA VAL A 474 1.80 -4.99 -16.85
C VAL A 474 2.76 -5.90 -16.08
N LYS A 475 3.38 -6.88 -16.75
CA LYS A 475 4.38 -7.78 -16.13
C LYS A 475 5.60 -6.99 -15.61
N LEU A 476 6.10 -6.01 -16.37
CA LEU A 476 7.19 -5.14 -15.93
C LEU A 476 6.78 -4.37 -14.68
N ALA A 477 5.64 -3.70 -14.69
CA ALA A 477 5.15 -2.92 -13.56
C ALA A 477 5.04 -3.76 -12.27
N LYS A 478 4.51 -4.99 -12.37
CA LYS A 478 4.46 -5.94 -11.24
C LYS A 478 5.86 -6.34 -10.75
N LYS A 479 6.81 -6.62 -11.64
CA LYS A 479 8.21 -6.90 -11.27
C LYS A 479 8.87 -5.71 -10.57
N GLN A 480 8.53 -4.48 -10.94
CA GLN A 480 8.97 -3.25 -10.28
C GLN A 480 8.32 -3.02 -8.90
N GLY A 481 7.46 -3.94 -8.45
CA GLY A 481 6.72 -3.86 -7.19
C GLY A 481 5.57 -2.86 -7.21
N LYS A 482 5.02 -2.59 -8.41
CA LYS A 482 3.89 -1.69 -8.62
C LYS A 482 2.56 -2.44 -8.66
N THR A 483 1.48 -1.70 -8.46
CA THR A 483 0.10 -2.12 -8.67
C THR A 483 -0.39 -1.45 -9.96
N PRO A 484 -0.38 -2.16 -11.10
CA PRO A 484 -0.80 -1.58 -12.38
C PRO A 484 -2.32 -1.63 -12.54
N ILE A 485 -2.91 -0.53 -12.99
CA ILE A 485 -4.26 -0.50 -13.55
C ILE A 485 -4.17 -0.16 -15.04
N VAL A 486 -5.04 -0.76 -15.84
CA VAL A 486 -5.11 -0.46 -17.29
C VAL A 486 -6.23 0.53 -17.51
N VAL A 487 -5.91 1.69 -18.08
CA VAL A 487 -6.83 2.78 -18.33
C VAL A 487 -6.85 3.18 -19.81
N ARG A 488 -7.96 3.71 -20.32
CA ARG A 488 -8.03 4.19 -21.68
C ARG A 488 -7.21 5.45 -21.89
N ASP A 489 -6.74 5.61 -23.12
CA ASP A 489 -6.04 6.79 -23.60
C ASP A 489 -7.01 7.97 -23.75
N LYS A 490 -7.17 8.73 -22.67
CA LYS A 490 -7.97 9.95 -22.57
C LYS A 490 -7.18 11.01 -21.80
N ALA A 491 -7.44 12.28 -22.07
CA ALA A 491 -6.74 13.39 -21.43
C ALA A 491 -6.71 13.26 -19.89
N GLY A 492 -5.52 13.28 -19.29
CA GLY A 492 -5.30 13.12 -17.85
C GLY A 492 -5.55 11.72 -17.31
N PHE A 493 -5.80 10.73 -18.17
CA PHE A 493 -6.04 9.32 -17.82
C PHE A 493 -7.13 9.19 -16.76
N TYR A 494 -6.91 8.43 -15.69
CA TYR A 494 -7.86 8.35 -14.58
C TYR A 494 -7.47 9.25 -13.41
N VAL A 495 -6.24 9.11 -12.92
CA VAL A 495 -5.83 9.73 -11.64
C VAL A 495 -5.79 11.26 -11.73
N ASN A 496 -5.15 11.82 -12.77
CA ASN A 496 -5.09 13.26 -12.93
C ASN A 496 -6.48 13.86 -13.26
N ARG A 497 -7.33 13.09 -13.95
CA ARG A 497 -8.67 13.50 -14.29
C ARG A 497 -9.55 13.68 -13.04
N ILE A 498 -9.50 12.75 -12.08
CA ILE A 498 -10.27 12.87 -10.83
C ILE A 498 -9.64 13.87 -9.85
N LEU A 499 -8.33 14.09 -9.94
CA LEU A 499 -7.59 14.99 -9.05
C LEU A 499 -7.79 16.46 -9.40
N ALA A 500 -7.87 16.79 -10.68
CA ALA A 500 -7.90 18.19 -11.13
C ALA A 500 -9.10 18.97 -10.59
N PRO A 501 -10.36 18.49 -10.64
CA PRO A 501 -11.50 19.22 -10.08
C PRO A 501 -11.38 19.44 -8.57
N TYR A 502 -10.81 18.48 -7.84
CA TYR A 502 -10.53 18.56 -6.41
C TYR A 502 -9.53 19.69 -6.09
N ILE A 503 -8.44 19.82 -6.84
CA ILE A 503 -7.45 20.89 -6.67
C ILE A 503 -8.05 22.24 -7.12
N ASN A 504 -8.74 22.28 -8.24
CA ASN A 504 -9.34 23.53 -8.76
C ASN A 504 -10.32 24.11 -7.75
N GLU A 505 -11.12 23.28 -7.08
CA GLU A 505 -12.06 23.76 -6.05
C GLU A 505 -11.34 24.31 -4.81
N ALA A 506 -10.24 23.68 -4.40
CA ALA A 506 -9.40 24.20 -3.32
C ALA A 506 -8.84 25.59 -3.66
N ILE A 507 -8.37 25.79 -4.90
CA ILE A 507 -7.89 27.09 -5.38
C ILE A 507 -9.04 28.11 -5.44
N ARG A 508 -10.24 27.72 -5.87
CA ARG A 508 -11.43 28.60 -5.84
C ARG A 508 -11.77 29.06 -4.43
N MET A 509 -11.67 28.19 -3.45
CA MET A 509 -11.87 28.58 -2.05
C MET A 509 -10.82 29.60 -1.58
N LEU A 510 -9.58 29.50 -2.04
CA LEU A 510 -8.56 30.53 -1.77
C LEU A 510 -8.97 31.90 -2.34
N THR A 511 -9.48 31.96 -3.58
CA THR A 511 -9.97 33.23 -4.18
C THR A 511 -11.19 33.80 -3.46
N GLN A 512 -11.94 32.94 -2.75
CA GLN A 512 -13.07 33.34 -1.90
C GLN A 512 -12.61 33.82 -0.49
N GLY A 513 -11.29 33.89 -0.26
CA GLY A 513 -10.70 34.37 0.98
C GLY A 513 -10.42 33.32 2.02
N GLU A 514 -10.51 32.02 1.69
CA GLU A 514 -10.16 30.96 2.64
C GLU A 514 -8.63 30.85 2.82
N ARG A 515 -8.20 30.34 3.97
CA ARG A 515 -6.77 30.21 4.28
C ARG A 515 -6.19 28.91 3.77
N VAL A 516 -4.95 28.95 3.24
CA VAL A 516 -4.20 27.81 2.72
C VAL A 516 -4.14 26.68 3.76
N GLU A 517 -3.71 27.01 4.98
CA GLU A 517 -3.57 26.02 6.05
C GLU A 517 -4.90 25.41 6.51
N HIS A 518 -6.00 26.15 6.41
CA HIS A 518 -7.33 25.65 6.78
C HIS A 518 -7.85 24.65 5.76
N ILE A 519 -7.72 24.94 4.47
CA ILE A 519 -8.10 24.02 3.39
C ILE A 519 -7.32 22.73 3.52
N ASP A 520 -5.98 22.81 3.64
CA ASP A 520 -5.13 21.64 3.75
C ASP A 520 -5.45 20.82 5.01
N ALA A 521 -5.64 21.48 6.16
CA ALA A 521 -5.98 20.80 7.40
C ALA A 521 -7.35 20.09 7.34
N ALA A 522 -8.34 20.69 6.67
CA ALA A 522 -9.67 20.10 6.48
C ALA A 522 -9.60 18.77 5.70
N LEU A 523 -8.83 18.73 4.62
CA LEU A 523 -8.68 17.52 3.79
C LEU A 523 -7.79 16.47 4.48
N VAL A 524 -6.77 16.89 5.23
CA VAL A 524 -5.98 15.95 6.07
C VAL A 524 -6.85 15.36 7.17
N LYS A 525 -7.71 16.15 7.81
CA LYS A 525 -8.67 15.64 8.81
C LYS A 525 -9.70 14.68 8.18
N PHE A 526 -10.11 14.94 6.95
CA PHE A 526 -10.97 14.02 6.18
C PHE A 526 -10.27 12.68 5.91
N GLY A 527 -8.94 12.67 5.82
CA GLY A 527 -8.13 11.43 5.72
C GLY A 527 -7.10 11.41 4.58
N PHE A 528 -6.99 12.46 3.77
CA PHE A 528 -5.92 12.55 2.78
C PHE A 528 -4.54 12.69 3.46
N PRO A 529 -3.48 12.11 2.89
CA PRO A 529 -2.13 12.18 3.49
C PRO A 529 -1.53 13.59 3.46
N VAL A 530 -1.96 14.41 2.50
CA VAL A 530 -1.59 15.82 2.32
C VAL A 530 -2.80 16.60 1.82
N GLY A 531 -2.86 17.89 2.16
CA GLY A 531 -3.91 18.76 1.63
C GLY A 531 -3.66 19.16 0.16
N PRO A 532 -4.71 19.61 -0.56
CA PRO A 532 -4.64 19.89 -2.00
C PRO A 532 -3.64 20.98 -2.38
N ILE A 533 -3.51 22.01 -1.56
CA ILE A 533 -2.59 23.12 -1.84
C ILE A 533 -1.14 22.69 -1.62
N GLN A 534 -0.87 21.93 -0.56
CA GLN A 534 0.44 21.33 -0.35
C GLN A 534 0.77 20.33 -1.47
N LEU A 535 -0.20 19.54 -1.93
CA LEU A 535 0.01 18.59 -3.02
C LEU A 535 0.45 19.31 -4.30
N LEU A 536 -0.16 20.45 -4.62
CA LEU A 536 0.23 21.27 -5.77
C LEU A 536 1.68 21.77 -5.65
N ASP A 537 2.12 22.18 -4.46
CA ASP A 537 3.51 22.54 -4.20
C ASP A 537 4.48 21.34 -4.35
N GLU A 538 4.08 20.14 -3.91
CA GLU A 538 4.90 18.92 -4.02
C GLU A 538 5.07 18.45 -5.46
N VAL A 539 4.00 18.49 -6.26
CA VAL A 539 4.01 18.15 -7.69
C VAL A 539 4.77 19.20 -8.50
N GLY A 540 4.63 20.44 -8.10
CA GLY A 540 5.15 21.63 -8.75
C GLY A 540 4.05 22.39 -9.48
N ILE A 541 3.91 23.67 -9.12
CA ILE A 541 2.88 24.57 -9.63
C ILE A 541 2.99 24.69 -11.17
N ASP A 542 4.21 24.78 -11.69
CA ASP A 542 4.52 24.82 -13.12
C ASP A 542 4.11 23.54 -13.89
N THR A 543 4.01 22.42 -13.20
CA THR A 543 3.51 21.17 -13.78
C THR A 543 1.98 21.18 -13.87
N GLY A 544 1.32 21.62 -12.79
CA GLY A 544 -0.14 21.76 -12.74
C GLY A 544 -0.68 22.67 -13.85
N THR A 545 0.02 23.77 -14.12
CA THR A 545 -0.39 24.72 -15.19
C THR A 545 -0.37 24.15 -16.61
N LYS A 546 0.45 23.14 -16.87
CA LYS A 546 0.50 22.47 -18.17
C LYS A 546 -0.63 21.46 -18.36
N ILE A 547 -1.12 20.86 -17.28
CA ILE A 547 -2.15 19.84 -17.31
C ILE A 547 -3.55 20.45 -17.42
N ILE A 548 -3.81 21.58 -16.73
CA ILE A 548 -5.12 22.22 -16.68
C ILE A 548 -5.65 22.56 -18.09
N PRO A 549 -4.91 23.24 -18.99
CA PRO A 549 -5.42 23.56 -20.34
C PRO A 549 -5.75 22.31 -21.17
N VAL A 550 -5.00 21.22 -21.02
CA VAL A 550 -5.26 19.95 -21.70
C VAL A 550 -6.60 19.37 -21.25
N LEU A 551 -6.86 19.39 -19.95
CA LEU A 551 -8.11 18.88 -19.39
C LEU A 551 -9.31 19.80 -19.72
N GLU A 552 -9.12 21.11 -19.68
CA GLU A 552 -10.16 22.09 -20.02
C GLU A 552 -10.55 21.98 -21.49
N ALA A 553 -9.59 21.83 -22.40
CA ALA A 553 -9.84 21.61 -23.81
C ALA A 553 -10.60 20.29 -24.05
N ALA A 554 -10.29 19.23 -23.32
CA ALA A 554 -10.92 17.93 -23.47
C ALA A 554 -12.33 17.85 -22.86
N TYR A 555 -12.57 18.51 -21.72
CA TYR A 555 -13.75 18.28 -20.88
C TYR A 555 -14.57 19.54 -20.56
N GLY A 556 -14.13 20.70 -21.04
CA GLY A 556 -14.84 21.97 -20.90
C GLY A 556 -14.74 22.62 -19.51
N GLU A 557 -15.67 23.52 -19.25
CA GLU A 557 -15.70 24.47 -18.12
C GLU A 557 -15.57 23.81 -16.74
N ARG A 558 -16.05 22.55 -16.58
CA ARG A 558 -15.94 21.85 -15.29
C ARG A 558 -14.49 21.61 -14.82
N PHE A 559 -13.52 21.70 -15.74
CA PHE A 559 -12.08 21.63 -15.45
C PHE A 559 -11.40 22.99 -15.42
N SER A 560 -12.12 24.08 -15.67
CA SER A 560 -11.51 25.42 -15.62
C SER A 560 -10.99 25.73 -14.22
N ALA A 561 -9.78 26.25 -14.15
CA ALA A 561 -9.18 26.75 -12.92
C ALA A 561 -9.31 28.28 -12.86
N PRO A 562 -9.22 28.91 -11.66
CA PRO A 562 -9.06 30.37 -11.56
C PRO A 562 -7.73 30.80 -12.20
N ALA A 563 -7.74 31.13 -13.49
CA ALA A 563 -6.55 31.34 -14.31
C ALA A 563 -5.58 32.38 -13.72
N ASN A 564 -6.11 33.44 -13.14
CA ASN A 564 -5.30 34.55 -12.59
C ASN A 564 -4.48 34.11 -11.36
N VAL A 565 -4.93 33.15 -10.57
CA VAL A 565 -4.22 32.70 -9.38
C VAL A 565 -2.92 32.02 -9.72
N VAL A 566 -2.99 31.05 -10.63
CA VAL A 566 -1.84 30.22 -10.96
C VAL A 566 -0.79 31.01 -11.73
N SER A 567 -1.20 31.89 -12.66
CA SER A 567 -0.30 32.79 -13.37
C SER A 567 0.39 33.81 -12.45
N SER A 568 -0.34 34.42 -11.53
CA SER A 568 0.25 35.35 -10.54
C SER A 568 1.30 34.67 -9.66
N ILE A 569 1.05 33.43 -9.26
CA ILE A 569 1.98 32.65 -8.44
C ILE A 569 3.25 32.29 -9.20
N LEU A 570 3.12 31.89 -10.47
CA LEU A 570 4.28 31.57 -11.32
C LEU A 570 5.11 32.80 -11.66
N ASN A 571 4.46 33.94 -11.90
CA ASN A 571 5.13 35.21 -12.18
C ASN A 571 5.99 35.69 -10.98
N ASP A 572 5.65 35.27 -9.75
CA ASP A 572 6.45 35.51 -8.52
C ASP A 572 7.51 34.37 -8.29
N ASP A 573 7.88 33.63 -9.35
CA ASP A 573 8.83 32.51 -9.36
C ASP A 573 8.53 31.45 -8.28
N ARG A 574 7.25 31.19 -7.99
CA ARG A 574 6.84 30.15 -7.07
C ARG A 574 6.54 28.84 -7.80
N LYS A 575 7.48 27.91 -7.70
CA LYS A 575 7.38 26.58 -8.34
C LYS A 575 7.08 25.47 -7.33
N GLY A 576 6.82 25.84 -6.08
CA GLY A 576 6.60 24.90 -5.00
C GLY A 576 7.89 24.39 -4.38
N ARG A 577 7.91 23.12 -3.99
CA ARG A 577 9.06 22.50 -3.32
C ARG A 577 10.32 22.44 -4.17
N LYS A 578 10.19 22.50 -5.50
CA LYS A 578 11.32 22.44 -6.45
C LYS A 578 12.34 23.56 -6.21
N ASN A 579 11.85 24.78 -6.01
CA ASN A 579 12.69 25.96 -5.74
C ASN A 579 12.59 26.48 -4.29
N GLY A 580 11.87 25.74 -3.42
CA GLY A 580 11.73 26.07 -2.00
C GLY A 580 10.63 27.09 -1.68
N ARG A 581 9.88 27.56 -2.66
CA ARG A 581 8.87 28.61 -2.54
C ARG A 581 7.63 28.27 -3.40
N GLY A 582 6.50 28.11 -2.73
CA GLY A 582 5.19 27.89 -3.35
C GLY A 582 4.11 28.64 -2.57
N PHE A 583 3.00 28.00 -2.27
CA PHE A 583 2.06 28.44 -1.25
C PHE A 583 2.68 28.38 0.14
N TYR A 584 3.63 27.46 0.31
CA TYR A 584 4.42 27.31 1.52
C TYR A 584 5.89 27.68 1.26
N LEU A 585 6.57 28.09 2.32
CA LEU A 585 8.01 28.23 2.36
C LEU A 585 8.63 26.90 2.84
N TYR A 586 9.56 26.39 2.07
CA TYR A 586 10.30 25.17 2.36
C TYR A 586 11.76 25.55 2.71
N GLY A 587 12.17 25.26 3.93
CA GLY A 587 13.55 25.57 4.34
C GLY A 587 14.60 24.82 3.53
N GLN A 588 15.84 25.34 3.52
CA GLN A 588 16.98 24.74 2.83
C GLN A 588 17.19 23.27 3.25
N LYS A 589 17.54 22.38 2.28
CA LYS A 589 17.88 20.98 2.52
C LYS A 589 18.87 20.86 3.69
N GLY A 590 18.46 20.18 4.76
CA GLY A 590 19.30 19.90 5.94
C GLY A 590 18.92 20.62 7.23
N ARG A 591 18.13 21.69 7.21
CA ARG A 591 17.54 22.29 8.41
C ARG A 591 16.09 21.84 8.58
N LYS A 592 15.73 21.39 9.77
CA LYS A 592 14.33 21.10 10.18
C LYS A 592 13.56 22.43 10.36
N SER A 593 13.37 23.18 9.27
CA SER A 593 12.41 24.28 9.31
C SER A 593 11.00 23.69 9.18
N LYS A 594 10.11 24.05 10.06
CA LYS A 594 8.68 23.75 9.90
C LYS A 594 8.20 24.42 8.62
N LYS A 595 7.51 23.66 7.77
CA LYS A 595 6.72 24.18 6.65
C LYS A 595 5.80 25.29 7.19
N GLN A 596 5.82 26.47 6.58
CA GLN A 596 4.98 27.61 6.95
C GLN A 596 4.30 28.17 5.70
N VAL A 597 3.04 28.57 5.81
CA VAL A 597 2.38 29.33 4.73
C VAL A 597 3.13 30.66 4.55
N ASP A 598 3.36 31.03 3.30
CA ASP A 598 3.91 32.34 2.98
C ASP A 598 2.76 33.38 2.97
N PRO A 599 2.71 34.34 3.92
CA PRO A 599 1.64 35.33 3.96
C PRO A 599 1.55 36.21 2.69
N ALA A 600 2.65 36.32 1.95
CA ALA A 600 2.67 37.07 0.70
C ALA A 600 1.80 36.45 -0.41
N ILE A 601 1.34 35.20 -0.24
CA ILE A 601 0.44 34.55 -1.18
C ILE A 601 -0.93 35.24 -1.27
N TYR A 602 -1.46 35.72 -0.16
CA TYR A 602 -2.81 36.29 -0.11
C TYR A 602 -2.98 37.59 -0.93
N PRO A 603 -2.14 38.62 -0.76
CA PRO A 603 -2.22 39.81 -1.62
C PRO A 603 -1.89 39.47 -3.09
N LEU A 604 -1.02 38.50 -3.36
CA LEU A 604 -0.67 38.08 -4.72
C LEU A 604 -1.86 37.51 -5.48
N ILE A 605 -2.79 36.84 -4.79
CA ILE A 605 -4.03 36.29 -5.38
C ILE A 605 -5.27 37.17 -5.12
N GLY A 606 -5.09 38.37 -4.60
CA GLY A 606 -6.16 39.36 -4.40
C GLY A 606 -7.09 39.05 -3.23
N THR A 607 -6.62 38.39 -2.15
CA THR A 607 -7.42 38.05 -0.97
C THR A 607 -6.70 38.38 0.32
N GLN A 608 -7.42 38.34 1.44
CA GLN A 608 -6.89 38.61 2.80
C GLN A 608 -6.73 37.33 3.65
N GLY A 609 -7.21 36.18 3.19
CA GLY A 609 -7.09 34.91 3.93
C GLY A 609 -7.82 34.93 5.29
N GLN A 610 -9.03 35.45 5.34
CA GLN A 610 -9.79 35.58 6.61
C GLN A 610 -10.52 34.32 7.03
N GLY A 611 -10.86 33.44 6.08
CA GLY A 611 -11.46 32.11 6.24
C GLY A 611 -12.79 32.08 7.01
N ARG A 612 -13.83 31.53 6.36
CA ARG A 612 -15.17 31.43 6.98
C ARG A 612 -15.87 30.09 6.73
N ILE A 613 -15.29 29.25 5.91
CA ILE A 613 -15.89 27.94 5.51
C ILE A 613 -15.54 26.90 6.57
N SER A 614 -16.50 26.14 7.05
CA SER A 614 -16.21 25.06 8.01
C SER A 614 -15.39 23.93 7.38
N ALA A 615 -14.55 23.24 8.16
CA ALA A 615 -13.72 22.16 7.67
C ALA A 615 -14.54 21.03 6.96
N PRO A 616 -15.71 20.60 7.46
CA PRO A 616 -16.55 19.65 6.73
C PRO A 616 -17.01 20.17 5.35
N GLN A 617 -17.40 21.44 5.24
CA GLN A 617 -17.80 22.03 3.97
C GLN A 617 -16.64 22.15 2.97
N VAL A 618 -15.43 22.46 3.44
CA VAL A 618 -14.22 22.44 2.60
C VAL A 618 -14.00 21.04 2.01
N ALA A 619 -14.05 20.00 2.85
CA ALA A 619 -13.87 18.62 2.41
C ALA A 619 -14.99 18.19 1.46
N GLU A 620 -16.24 18.47 1.78
CA GLU A 620 -17.41 18.12 0.96
C GLU A 620 -17.28 18.71 -0.45
N ARG A 621 -16.96 20.00 -0.57
CA ARG A 621 -16.80 20.67 -1.88
C ARG A 621 -15.73 19.99 -2.74
N CYS A 622 -14.56 19.73 -2.19
CA CYS A 622 -13.47 19.11 -2.95
C CYS A 622 -13.77 17.64 -3.31
N VAL A 623 -14.24 16.86 -2.33
CA VAL A 623 -14.43 15.42 -2.49
C VAL A 623 -15.58 15.11 -3.45
N MET A 624 -16.73 15.82 -3.37
CA MET A 624 -17.86 15.57 -4.26
C MET A 624 -17.50 15.73 -5.74
N LEU A 625 -16.65 16.70 -6.10
CA LEU A 625 -16.18 16.86 -7.48
C LEU A 625 -15.29 15.67 -7.91
N MET A 626 -14.44 15.17 -7.03
CA MET A 626 -13.63 13.98 -7.29
C MET A 626 -14.51 12.73 -7.50
N LEU A 627 -15.53 12.53 -6.65
CA LEU A 627 -16.47 11.41 -6.79
C LEU A 627 -17.23 11.46 -8.10
N ASN A 628 -17.77 12.62 -8.44
CA ASN A 628 -18.55 12.81 -9.68
C ASN A 628 -17.70 12.49 -10.93
N GLU A 629 -16.45 12.96 -10.95
CA GLU A 629 -15.56 12.70 -12.08
C GLU A 629 -15.11 11.23 -12.13
N ALA A 630 -14.96 10.57 -10.99
CA ALA A 630 -14.69 9.13 -10.92
C ALA A 630 -15.83 8.31 -11.55
N VAL A 631 -17.09 8.69 -11.29
CA VAL A 631 -18.27 8.06 -11.92
C VAL A 631 -18.26 8.26 -13.42
N ARG A 632 -17.96 9.47 -13.91
CA ARG A 632 -17.82 9.73 -15.38
C ARG A 632 -16.73 8.86 -15.99
N CYS A 633 -15.63 8.61 -15.28
CA CYS A 633 -14.55 7.74 -15.77
C CYS A 633 -14.98 6.28 -15.97
N VAL A 634 -15.91 5.78 -15.16
CA VAL A 634 -16.52 4.45 -15.38
C VAL A 634 -17.44 4.47 -16.57
N ASP A 635 -18.31 5.46 -16.63
CA ASP A 635 -19.31 5.59 -17.68
C ASP A 635 -18.68 5.75 -19.08
N GLU A 636 -17.65 6.57 -19.17
CA GLU A 636 -16.84 6.77 -20.36
C GLU A 636 -15.82 5.65 -20.60
N GLN A 637 -15.82 4.61 -19.76
CA GLN A 637 -14.93 3.46 -19.83
C GLN A 637 -13.43 3.83 -19.80
N VAL A 638 -13.07 4.92 -19.11
CA VAL A 638 -11.66 5.28 -18.87
C VAL A 638 -10.98 4.24 -17.97
N ILE A 639 -11.70 3.74 -16.98
CA ILE A 639 -11.30 2.59 -16.17
C ILE A 639 -12.16 1.37 -16.52
N ARG A 640 -11.56 0.18 -16.41
CA ARG A 640 -12.22 -1.09 -16.75
C ARG A 640 -13.29 -1.51 -15.73
N SER A 641 -13.11 -1.11 -14.47
CA SER A 641 -13.97 -1.50 -13.36
C SER A 641 -13.90 -0.50 -12.21
N VAL A 642 -14.90 -0.54 -11.34
CA VAL A 642 -14.91 0.21 -10.07
C VAL A 642 -13.75 -0.20 -9.15
N ARG A 643 -13.32 -1.47 -9.20
CA ARG A 643 -12.13 -1.99 -8.53
C ARG A 643 -10.87 -1.19 -8.91
N ASP A 644 -10.65 -1.03 -10.22
CA ASP A 644 -9.47 -0.32 -10.73
C ASP A 644 -9.53 1.16 -10.36
N GLY A 645 -10.74 1.73 -10.32
CA GLY A 645 -10.94 3.11 -9.89
C GLY A 645 -10.66 3.32 -8.39
N ASP A 646 -11.17 2.46 -7.53
CA ASP A 646 -10.88 2.56 -6.07
C ASP A 646 -9.38 2.38 -5.81
N ILE A 647 -8.74 1.37 -6.40
CA ILE A 647 -7.29 1.15 -6.29
C ILE A 647 -6.50 2.34 -6.87
N GLY A 648 -6.90 2.85 -8.01
CA GLY A 648 -6.28 4.01 -8.67
C GLY A 648 -6.30 5.26 -7.78
N ALA A 649 -7.43 5.56 -7.17
CA ALA A 649 -7.56 6.71 -6.28
C ALA A 649 -6.78 6.52 -4.95
N VAL A 650 -6.90 5.35 -4.31
CA VAL A 650 -6.21 5.08 -3.04
C VAL A 650 -4.69 5.07 -3.21
N PHE A 651 -4.18 4.39 -4.25
CA PHE A 651 -2.73 4.22 -4.44
C PHE A 651 -2.08 5.33 -5.27
N GLY A 652 -2.87 6.09 -6.06
CA GLY A 652 -2.36 7.18 -6.90
C GLY A 652 -2.34 8.54 -6.22
N ILE A 653 -3.40 8.90 -5.51
CA ILE A 653 -3.54 10.21 -4.87
C ILE A 653 -3.74 10.14 -3.35
N GLY A 654 -3.74 8.94 -2.77
CA GLY A 654 -3.95 8.76 -1.34
C GLY A 654 -5.38 9.04 -0.90
N PHE A 655 -6.39 8.74 -1.74
CA PHE A 655 -7.78 8.72 -1.27
C PHE A 655 -7.88 7.89 0.01
N PRO A 656 -8.62 8.34 1.05
CA PRO A 656 -8.62 7.68 2.35
C PRO A 656 -8.92 6.18 2.27
N PRO A 657 -7.97 5.28 2.60
CA PRO A 657 -8.18 3.84 2.46
C PRO A 657 -9.32 3.29 3.33
N PHE A 658 -9.57 3.92 4.49
CA PHE A 658 -10.66 3.53 5.39
C PHE A 658 -12.06 3.87 4.83
N LEU A 659 -12.14 4.60 3.69
CA LEU A 659 -13.37 4.82 2.92
C LEU A 659 -13.47 3.86 1.72
N GLY A 660 -12.41 3.09 1.40
CA GLY A 660 -12.42 2.05 0.39
C GLY A 660 -12.24 2.52 -1.06
N GLY A 661 -12.07 3.81 -1.28
CA GLY A 661 -11.99 4.45 -2.59
C GLY A 661 -13.29 5.20 -2.96
N PRO A 662 -13.30 5.91 -4.10
CA PRO A 662 -14.45 6.74 -4.52
C PRO A 662 -15.77 6.00 -4.59
N PHE A 663 -15.79 4.81 -5.20
CA PHE A 663 -17.02 4.06 -5.44
C PHE A 663 -17.54 3.40 -4.16
N ARG A 664 -16.66 2.85 -3.34
CA ARG A 664 -17.03 2.34 -2.00
C ARG A 664 -17.55 3.47 -1.12
N TYR A 665 -16.97 4.65 -1.22
CA TYR A 665 -17.42 5.80 -0.44
C TYR A 665 -18.81 6.28 -0.89
N ILE A 666 -19.07 6.33 -2.21
CA ILE A 666 -20.43 6.61 -2.74
C ILE A 666 -21.42 5.59 -2.21
N ASP A 667 -21.09 4.30 -2.27
CA ASP A 667 -21.97 3.23 -1.77
C ASP A 667 -22.25 3.37 -0.26
N SER A 668 -21.26 3.78 0.52
CA SER A 668 -21.42 3.99 1.97
C SER A 668 -22.31 5.18 2.33
N LEU A 669 -22.33 6.21 1.49
CA LEU A 669 -23.22 7.36 1.64
C LEU A 669 -24.62 7.09 1.07
N GLY A 670 -24.68 6.25 0.04
CA GLY A 670 -25.82 6.09 -0.84
C GLY A 670 -25.80 7.08 -2.02
N ALA A 671 -25.98 6.56 -3.23
CA ALA A 671 -25.92 7.38 -4.47
C ALA A 671 -26.95 8.54 -4.44
N GLY A 672 -28.15 8.31 -3.88
CA GLY A 672 -29.19 9.35 -3.72
C GLY A 672 -28.76 10.50 -2.83
N GLU A 673 -28.07 10.21 -1.72
CA GLU A 673 -27.53 11.25 -0.80
C GLU A 673 -26.41 12.06 -1.49
N VAL A 674 -25.51 11.39 -2.22
CA VAL A 674 -24.45 12.08 -2.98
C VAL A 674 -25.07 13.01 -4.04
N VAL A 675 -26.14 12.58 -4.74
CA VAL A 675 -26.87 13.43 -5.67
C VAL A 675 -27.50 14.64 -4.97
N ALA A 676 -28.14 14.48 -3.83
CA ALA A 676 -28.74 15.57 -3.06
C ALA A 676 -27.69 16.59 -2.58
N ILE A 677 -26.55 16.12 -2.09
CA ILE A 677 -25.43 16.97 -1.70
C ILE A 677 -24.93 17.77 -2.91
N MET A 678 -24.72 17.12 -4.05
CA MET A 678 -24.21 17.76 -5.25
C MET A 678 -25.20 18.79 -5.82
N GLN A 679 -26.49 18.51 -5.84
CA GLN A 679 -27.53 19.47 -6.26
C GLN A 679 -27.57 20.71 -5.39
N ARG A 680 -27.45 20.54 -4.07
CA ARG A 680 -27.32 21.64 -3.10
C ARG A 680 -26.07 22.48 -3.40
N LEU A 681 -24.93 21.84 -3.62
CA LEU A 681 -23.69 22.52 -3.96
C LEU A 681 -23.77 23.21 -5.35
N ALA A 682 -24.45 22.62 -6.31
CA ALA A 682 -24.68 23.22 -7.65
C ALA A 682 -25.50 24.51 -7.54
N THR A 683 -26.56 24.51 -6.74
CA THR A 683 -27.38 25.71 -6.48
C THR A 683 -26.55 26.81 -5.81
N GLN A 684 -25.65 26.45 -4.88
CA GLN A 684 -24.90 27.41 -4.09
C GLN A 684 -23.62 27.92 -4.78
N TYR A 685 -22.94 27.06 -5.53
CA TYR A 685 -21.58 27.33 -6.04
C TYR A 685 -21.45 27.18 -7.57
N GLY A 686 -22.51 26.78 -8.27
CA GLY A 686 -22.57 26.75 -9.74
C GLY A 686 -22.53 25.35 -10.36
N SER A 687 -22.72 25.31 -11.68
CA SER A 687 -22.96 24.12 -12.51
C SER A 687 -21.88 23.05 -12.46
N ARG A 688 -20.67 23.37 -12.06
CA ARG A 688 -19.57 22.38 -11.93
C ARG A 688 -19.90 21.25 -10.94
N PHE A 689 -20.81 21.50 -9.98
CA PHE A 689 -21.31 20.49 -9.04
C PHE A 689 -22.50 19.70 -9.55
N THR A 690 -22.97 19.92 -10.79
CA THR A 690 -24.08 19.14 -11.36
C THR A 690 -23.70 17.65 -11.37
N PRO A 691 -24.47 16.78 -10.69
CA PRO A 691 -24.21 15.36 -10.69
C PRO A 691 -24.31 14.79 -12.12
N CYS A 692 -23.45 13.81 -12.46
CA CYS A 692 -23.52 13.13 -13.74
C CYS A 692 -24.79 12.28 -13.84
N GLU A 693 -25.25 12.04 -15.08
CA GLU A 693 -26.49 11.32 -15.36
C GLU A 693 -26.54 9.94 -14.71
N ARG A 694 -25.46 9.16 -14.85
CA ARG A 694 -25.36 7.84 -14.22
C ARG A 694 -25.55 7.86 -12.71
N LEU A 695 -24.95 8.85 -12.02
CA LEU A 695 -25.10 8.98 -10.58
C LEU A 695 -26.55 9.30 -10.18
N VAL A 696 -27.24 10.15 -10.96
CA VAL A 696 -28.66 10.49 -10.78
C VAL A 696 -29.53 9.25 -10.97
N GLU A 697 -29.29 8.47 -12.04
CA GLU A 697 -30.04 7.24 -12.29
C GLU A 697 -29.85 6.21 -11.17
N MET A 698 -28.60 6.00 -10.73
CA MET A 698 -28.29 5.09 -9.61
C MET A 698 -28.96 5.54 -8.33
N GLY A 699 -28.94 6.85 -8.04
CA GLY A 699 -29.63 7.42 -6.89
C GLY A 699 -31.13 7.18 -6.91
N ALA A 700 -31.77 7.36 -8.08
CA ALA A 700 -33.21 7.12 -8.25
C ALA A 700 -33.61 5.64 -8.10
N ARG A 701 -32.70 4.71 -8.46
CA ARG A 701 -32.94 3.26 -8.38
C ARG A 701 -32.43 2.63 -7.07
N GLY A 702 -31.73 3.36 -6.23
CA GLY A 702 -31.07 2.82 -5.01
C GLY A 702 -29.97 1.80 -5.34
N GLU A 703 -29.30 1.97 -6.47
CA GLU A 703 -28.22 1.08 -6.92
C GLU A 703 -26.88 1.43 -6.25
N SER A 704 -26.00 0.42 -6.12
CA SER A 704 -24.63 0.57 -5.65
C SER A 704 -23.64 0.12 -6.73
N PHE A 705 -22.42 0.65 -6.68
CA PHE A 705 -21.32 0.29 -7.60
C PHE A 705 -20.77 -1.11 -7.32
N TRP A 706 -20.62 -1.44 -6.05
CA TRP A 706 -20.24 -2.77 -5.60
C TRP A 706 -21.51 -3.54 -5.28
N LYS A 707 -21.87 -4.49 -6.13
CA LYS A 707 -23.02 -5.36 -5.86
C LYS A 707 -22.75 -6.15 -4.59
N THR A 708 -23.66 -6.06 -3.65
CA THR A 708 -23.67 -6.94 -2.47
C THR A 708 -24.24 -8.30 -2.90
N THR A 709 -23.53 -9.03 -3.75
CA THR A 709 -23.91 -10.40 -4.09
C THR A 709 -23.10 -11.34 -3.20
N ALA A 710 -23.81 -12.23 -2.53
CA ALA A 710 -23.23 -13.36 -1.79
C ALA A 710 -22.36 -14.29 -2.68
N THR A 711 -22.22 -13.98 -3.97
CA THR A 711 -21.49 -14.73 -5.00
C THR A 711 -20.09 -14.17 -5.32
N ASP A 712 -19.74 -12.95 -4.90
CA ASP A 712 -18.40 -12.38 -5.11
C ASP A 712 -17.38 -12.83 -4.04
N LEU A 713 -17.76 -13.81 -3.23
CA LEU A 713 -16.95 -14.43 -2.18
C LEU A 713 -16.61 -15.90 -2.49
N GLN A 714 -16.71 -16.33 -3.77
CA GLN A 714 -16.24 -17.65 -4.19
C GLN A 714 -14.85 -17.62 -4.81
#